data_7a34078147e98ecb94f9791ee3674404
#
_entry.id   7a34078147e98ecb94f9791ee3674404
#
_cell.length_a   1.000
_cell.length_b   1.000
_cell.length_c   1.000
_cell.angle_alpha   90.00
_cell.angle_beta   90.00
_cell.angle_gamma   90.00
#
_symmetry.space_group_name_H-M   'P 1'
#
loop_
_entity.id
_entity.type
_entity.pdbx_description
1 polymer ?
#
loop_
_entity_poly.entity_id
_entity_poly.type
_entity_poly.pdbx_seq_one_letter_code
_entity_poly.pdbx_strand_id
1 'polypeptide(L)'
;MRMKKVRQCLALALSVGLIFADVAPAGAAEIQQTEQAVEADELSTDETDDMLFTSDYSADIGQETENESPETDSAAEEGMREEEAQTVVTTDETAELLGTDGRTVDYCSLPADGGSWTGTRYYKKDGSMAKDVFFFDGSYTYYLMSNGTPMRDSLTYHPDGEHIIYFDASGHEVFTSFQYCSSVGYICYFDSNGYIYKDQITFVGNSAYYLNANGALEQNGWFQFANGRDYGYANGDGTLMTNGFSYDPWGRVVFYHWNGMVARGLITDGAWYYHMDETDGHYIGQFPNTSVTMTSKKGLQGTEGVLSDTGLGVKHSAINVMINQLVSKEPTKWSFNYNGTDYYFTDPGGIDEYVKKANQMGVTVSIILLMPWDETKQNLIYAGGRKSGHKFYAMNPDDPTVAATFCFLAQRYGQADCHIDNWILGNEVNIPNTYNYCGTLDLNTNASIYAATFIQLYNALQNLNPGALAYIPFDHNWTSNEKGKGIAAKNYLTAFWQAVNARQPGVNWNIAYHLYPPVLTSSKMWLPKYTKYTPNNENAQYISAVNLNVLTDYVQNHFGAGTRIILSEQGFTSREGEEYQAAALAYTFYAAQFNNMIDAVIFRSYETDPNDEGLDLGLKEAGGRERPAYNVFKYMDTANGTSYTDPYLPVIGVSGWSQIVPNYNSLVNWN
;
A
#
# COMPACT_ATOMS: atom_id res chain seq x y z
N MET A 1 18.19 42.15 13.51
CA MET A 1 17.05 42.39 12.60
C MET A 1 16.35 41.11 12.16
N ARG A 2 17.05 39.99 11.91
CA ARG A 2 16.45 38.67 11.60
C ARG A 2 15.61 38.09 12.77
N MET A 3 16.07 38.17 13.99
CA MET A 3 15.33 37.65 15.15
C MET A 3 13.98 38.35 15.42
N LYS A 4 13.85 39.64 15.10
CA LYS A 4 12.56 40.35 15.26
C LYS A 4 11.50 39.87 14.25
N LYS A 5 11.91 39.54 13.02
CA LYS A 5 10.98 39.00 12.00
C LYS A 5 10.51 37.60 12.34
N VAL A 6 11.41 36.76 12.80
CA VAL A 6 11.05 35.37 13.22
C VAL A 6 10.10 35.42 14.41
N ARG A 7 10.33 36.30 15.39
CA ARG A 7 9.39 36.47 16.51
C ARG A 7 8.02 37.03 16.08
N GLN A 8 7.96 37.86 15.05
CA GLN A 8 6.68 38.32 14.49
C GLN A 8 5.95 37.21 13.75
N CYS A 9 6.65 36.40 12.98
CA CYS A 9 6.06 35.22 12.32
C CYS A 9 5.58 34.19 13.32
N LEU A 10 6.35 33.93 14.40
CA LEU A 10 5.92 33.06 15.45
C LEU A 10 4.70 33.54 16.21
N ALA A 11 4.68 34.88 16.53
CA ALA A 11 3.52 35.47 17.19
C ALA A 11 2.26 35.36 16.32
N LEU A 12 2.39 35.43 14.98
CA LEU A 12 1.29 35.23 14.04
C LEU A 12 0.88 33.78 13.96
N ALA A 13 1.86 32.87 13.87
CA ALA A 13 1.60 31.41 13.81
C ALA A 13 0.98 30.90 15.13
N LEU A 14 1.48 31.37 16.27
CA LEU A 14 0.90 31.06 17.59
C LEU A 14 -0.48 31.70 17.79
N SER A 15 -0.73 32.87 17.24
CA SER A 15 -2.06 33.49 17.30
C SER A 15 -3.07 32.79 16.43
N VAL A 16 -2.66 32.20 15.27
CA VAL A 16 -3.52 31.38 14.44
C VAL A 16 -3.76 30.01 15.10
N GLY A 17 -2.73 29.39 15.67
CA GLY A 17 -2.87 28.15 16.43
C GLY A 17 -3.75 28.28 17.70
N LEU A 18 -3.66 29.42 18.40
CA LEU A 18 -4.49 29.75 19.57
C LEU A 18 -5.95 30.09 19.20
N ILE A 19 -6.19 30.65 18.01
CA ILE A 19 -7.56 30.92 17.54
C ILE A 19 -8.33 29.62 17.30
N PHE A 20 -7.65 28.52 16.91
CA PHE A 20 -8.29 27.20 16.79
C PHE A 20 -8.48 26.49 18.13
N ALA A 21 -7.74 26.87 19.17
CA ALA A 21 -7.94 26.32 20.52
C ALA A 21 -9.05 26.98 21.32
N ASP A 22 -9.46 28.22 20.96
CA ASP A 22 -10.46 29.01 21.71
C ASP A 22 -11.89 28.96 21.13
N VAL A 23 -12.15 28.19 20.08
CA VAL A 23 -13.51 27.93 19.60
C VAL A 23 -14.00 26.60 20.18
N ALA A 24 -14.21 26.58 21.49
CA ALA A 24 -15.08 25.58 22.11
C ALA A 24 -16.55 25.97 21.84
N PRO A 25 -17.40 25.08 21.34
CA PRO A 25 -18.80 25.39 21.13
C PRO A 25 -19.51 25.57 22.47
N ALA A 26 -20.08 26.72 22.70
CA ALA A 26 -21.10 26.90 23.70
C ALA A 26 -22.35 26.09 23.31
N GLY A 27 -22.67 25.07 24.07
CA GLY A 27 -23.90 24.31 23.87
C GLY A 27 -23.78 22.86 24.27
N ALA A 28 -23.39 22.59 25.53
CA ALA A 28 -23.65 21.30 26.16
C ALA A 28 -25.09 21.27 26.65
N ALA A 29 -25.98 20.63 25.91
CA ALA A 29 -27.27 20.15 26.46
C ALA A 29 -27.03 18.69 26.88
N GLU A 30 -27.28 18.44 28.16
CA GLU A 30 -27.34 17.09 28.74
C GLU A 30 -28.24 16.18 27.91
N ILE A 31 -27.69 15.07 27.44
CA ILE A 31 -28.47 13.90 27.02
C ILE A 31 -28.15 12.76 27.98
N GLN A 32 -29.16 12.39 28.74
CA GLN A 32 -29.16 11.25 29.64
C GLN A 32 -28.87 9.96 28.88
N GLN A 33 -28.02 9.13 29.46
CA GLN A 33 -27.82 7.73 29.12
C GLN A 33 -29.11 6.96 29.20
N THR A 34 -29.54 6.35 28.13
CA THR A 34 -30.39 5.18 28.14
C THR A 34 -29.60 4.03 27.54
N GLU A 35 -29.16 3.14 28.41
CA GLU A 35 -28.69 1.81 28.06
C GLU A 35 -29.83 1.06 27.36
N GLN A 36 -29.62 0.66 26.12
CA GLN A 36 -30.31 -0.48 25.53
C GLN A 36 -29.26 -1.44 24.99
N ALA A 37 -29.19 -2.58 25.66
CA ALA A 37 -28.48 -3.76 25.19
C ALA A 37 -29.10 -4.21 23.86
N VAL A 38 -28.25 -4.34 22.85
CA VAL A 38 -28.56 -5.07 21.63
C VAL A 38 -27.71 -6.34 21.67
N GLU A 39 -28.40 -7.47 21.70
CA GLU A 39 -27.84 -8.81 21.63
C GLU A 39 -26.89 -8.92 20.41
N ALA A 40 -25.70 -9.39 20.66
CA ALA A 40 -24.74 -9.76 19.63
C ALA A 40 -25.13 -11.12 19.08
N ASP A 41 -25.50 -11.18 17.81
CA ASP A 41 -25.53 -12.41 17.04
C ASP A 41 -24.11 -12.87 16.79
N GLU A 42 -23.81 -14.07 17.22
CA GLU A 42 -22.57 -14.77 17.00
C GLU A 42 -22.39 -15.04 15.49
N LEU A 43 -21.44 -14.37 14.86
CA LEU A 43 -20.89 -14.78 13.58
C LEU A 43 -19.50 -15.33 13.83
N SER A 44 -19.38 -16.64 13.62
CA SER A 44 -18.13 -17.40 13.62
C SER A 44 -17.06 -16.71 12.82
N THR A 45 -15.98 -16.33 13.46
CA THR A 45 -14.75 -15.94 12.79
C THR A 45 -14.01 -17.23 12.42
N ASP A 46 -14.15 -17.66 11.17
CA ASP A 46 -13.16 -18.55 10.58
C ASP A 46 -11.83 -17.81 10.53
N GLU A 47 -10.84 -18.38 11.16
CA GLU A 47 -9.45 -17.99 11.00
C GLU A 47 -9.07 -18.15 9.53
N THR A 48 -8.92 -17.04 8.84
CA THR A 48 -8.19 -17.06 7.59
C THR A 48 -6.82 -16.47 7.85
N ASP A 49 -5.83 -17.36 7.75
CA ASP A 49 -4.44 -17.01 7.46
C ASP A 49 -4.36 -15.74 6.62
N ASP A 50 -3.42 -14.86 6.97
CA ASP A 50 -3.03 -13.70 6.18
C ASP A 50 -2.77 -14.08 4.71
N MET A 51 -3.85 -14.20 3.94
CA MET A 51 -3.72 -14.29 2.49
C MET A 51 -3.52 -12.90 1.92
N LEU A 52 -2.25 -12.57 1.72
CA LEU A 52 -1.83 -11.53 0.80
C LEU A 52 -2.21 -11.99 -0.61
N PHE A 53 -3.32 -11.48 -1.13
CA PHE A 53 -3.84 -11.89 -2.43
C PHE A 53 -3.16 -11.16 -3.56
N THR A 54 -2.71 -11.94 -4.53
CA THR A 54 -2.52 -11.50 -5.90
C THR A 54 -3.89 -11.30 -6.54
N SER A 55 -4.03 -10.28 -7.38
CA SER A 55 -5.23 -10.04 -8.16
C SER A 55 -5.41 -11.14 -9.22
N ASP A 56 -6.08 -12.24 -8.88
CA ASP A 56 -6.40 -13.30 -9.83
C ASP A 56 -7.79 -13.09 -10.44
N TYR A 57 -7.82 -12.88 -11.74
CA TYR A 57 -9.01 -13.05 -12.56
C TYR A 57 -9.14 -14.52 -12.95
N SER A 58 -10.10 -15.24 -12.40
CA SER A 58 -10.39 -16.60 -12.83
C SER A 58 -11.23 -16.60 -14.11
N ALA A 59 -10.73 -17.21 -15.15
CA ALA A 59 -11.54 -17.74 -16.21
C ALA A 59 -11.55 -19.27 -16.06
N ASP A 60 -12.75 -19.78 -15.87
CA ASP A 60 -13.13 -21.17 -15.70
C ASP A 60 -12.60 -22.07 -16.82
N ILE A 61 -11.85 -23.13 -16.51
CA ILE A 61 -11.78 -24.37 -17.31
C ILE A 61 -11.42 -25.55 -16.39
N GLY A 62 -12.38 -26.47 -16.27
CA GLY A 62 -12.37 -27.92 -16.18
C GLY A 62 -11.30 -28.63 -15.33
N GLN A 63 -11.85 -29.41 -14.40
CA GLN A 63 -11.20 -30.47 -13.64
C GLN A 63 -10.44 -31.46 -14.52
N GLU A 64 -9.28 -31.92 -14.02
CA GLU A 64 -8.98 -33.36 -13.91
C GLU A 64 -7.83 -33.63 -12.93
N THR A 65 -8.05 -34.65 -12.15
CA THR A 65 -7.25 -35.21 -11.07
C THR A 65 -6.04 -35.97 -11.58
N GLU A 66 -4.92 -36.00 -10.84
CA GLU A 66 -4.29 -37.24 -10.32
C GLU A 66 -2.97 -36.99 -9.59
N ASN A 67 -2.80 -37.82 -8.56
CA ASN A 67 -1.70 -37.96 -7.63
C ASN A 67 -0.34 -38.23 -8.28
N GLU A 68 0.73 -37.87 -7.58
CA GLU A 68 1.79 -38.77 -7.05
C GLU A 68 2.97 -37.99 -6.48
N SER A 69 3.30 -38.29 -5.22
CA SER A 69 4.66 -38.19 -4.69
C SER A 69 5.43 -39.50 -5.04
N PRO A 70 6.74 -39.62 -4.99
CA PRO A 70 7.53 -39.57 -3.75
C PRO A 70 9.04 -39.21 -3.84
N GLU A 71 9.61 -39.10 -2.62
CA GLU A 71 10.95 -39.53 -2.15
C GLU A 71 12.22 -38.72 -2.51
N THR A 72 12.78 -38.17 -1.46
CA THR A 72 14.06 -38.39 -0.72
C THR A 72 15.39 -38.44 -1.49
N ASP A 73 16.36 -37.65 -0.99
CA ASP A 73 17.65 -37.99 -0.34
C ASP A 73 18.54 -36.76 -0.23
N SER A 74 18.96 -36.43 0.88
CA SER A 74 20.00 -36.70 1.87
C SER A 74 21.31 -35.91 1.71
N ALA A 75 21.68 -35.26 2.86
CA ALA A 75 23.01 -35.11 3.50
C ALA A 75 24.01 -34.14 2.86
N ALA A 76 24.68 -33.29 3.60
CA ALA A 76 25.50 -33.39 4.82
C ALA A 76 25.87 -31.99 5.35
N GLU A 77 25.82 -31.78 6.66
CA GLU A 77 26.87 -31.50 7.63
C GLU A 77 27.85 -30.34 7.31
N GLU A 78 28.13 -29.40 8.20
CA GLU A 78 28.56 -29.37 9.61
C GLU A 78 28.52 -27.94 10.16
N GLY A 79 28.25 -27.76 11.45
CA GLY A 79 29.09 -27.09 12.39
C GLY A 79 28.42 -26.21 13.43
N MET A 80 28.04 -26.82 14.54
CA MET A 80 28.06 -26.38 15.94
C MET A 80 27.91 -24.90 16.33
N ARG A 81 26.84 -24.59 17.07
CA ARG A 81 26.97 -24.24 18.52
C ARG A 81 25.63 -24.48 19.22
N GLU A 82 25.70 -25.31 20.24
CA GLU A 82 24.65 -25.55 21.23
C GLU A 82 24.42 -24.29 22.06
N GLU A 83 23.18 -23.77 22.03
CA GLU A 83 22.53 -23.16 23.19
C GLU A 83 21.22 -23.89 23.38
N GLU A 84 20.96 -24.34 24.59
CA GLU A 84 19.85 -25.18 24.97
C GLU A 84 18.52 -24.55 24.61
N ALA A 85 17.91 -24.96 23.51
CA ALA A 85 16.52 -24.70 23.20
C ALA A 85 15.65 -25.61 24.07
N GLN A 86 14.98 -25.04 25.06
CA GLN A 86 13.90 -25.74 25.76
C GLN A 86 12.80 -26.06 24.76
N THR A 87 12.59 -27.32 24.52
CA THR A 87 11.56 -27.85 23.65
C THR A 87 10.19 -27.55 24.26
N VAL A 88 9.47 -26.62 23.69
CA VAL A 88 8.04 -26.42 23.98
C VAL A 88 7.27 -27.54 23.31
N VAL A 89 6.71 -28.44 24.09
CA VAL A 89 5.79 -29.47 23.60
C VAL A 89 4.45 -28.79 23.34
N THR A 90 4.15 -28.52 22.08
CA THR A 90 2.83 -28.11 21.66
C THR A 90 1.92 -29.34 21.64
N THR A 91 0.94 -29.40 22.54
CA THR A 91 -0.17 -30.32 22.40
C THR A 91 -1.28 -29.64 21.60
N ASP A 92 -1.66 -30.27 20.50
CA ASP A 92 -2.73 -29.89 19.58
C ASP A 92 -4.11 -30.02 20.26
N GLU A 93 -4.50 -29.04 21.06
CA GLU A 93 -5.90 -28.77 21.46
C GLU A 93 -5.93 -27.35 22.03
N THR A 94 -5.93 -26.35 21.14
CA THR A 94 -6.18 -24.95 21.52
C THR A 94 -7.68 -24.73 21.64
N ALA A 95 -8.23 -24.86 22.84
CA ALA A 95 -9.51 -24.24 23.14
C ALA A 95 -9.27 -22.71 23.21
N GLU A 96 -9.96 -21.94 22.39
CA GLU A 96 -9.96 -20.49 22.49
C GLU A 96 -10.43 -20.07 23.88
N LEU A 97 -9.54 -19.45 24.65
CA LEU A 97 -9.86 -18.88 25.95
C LEU A 97 -9.91 -17.36 25.81
N LEU A 98 -11.08 -16.78 26.09
CA LEU A 98 -11.22 -15.34 26.17
C LEU A 98 -10.73 -14.85 27.53
N GLY A 99 -9.78 -13.88 27.52
CA GLY A 99 -9.40 -13.14 28.70
C GLY A 99 -10.55 -12.33 29.29
N THR A 100 -10.40 -11.84 30.53
CA THR A 100 -11.43 -11.00 31.20
C THR A 100 -11.74 -9.70 30.47
N ASP A 101 -10.88 -9.28 29.54
CA ASP A 101 -11.04 -8.12 28.65
C ASP A 101 -11.55 -8.50 27.24
N GLY A 102 -12.01 -9.74 27.03
CA GLY A 102 -12.55 -10.23 25.78
C GLY A 102 -11.50 -10.66 24.74
N ARG A 103 -10.22 -10.76 25.12
CA ARG A 103 -9.14 -11.19 24.22
C ARG A 103 -8.99 -12.71 24.19
N THR A 104 -8.65 -13.24 23.02
CA THR A 104 -8.31 -14.64 22.84
C THR A 104 -6.90 -14.91 23.34
N VAL A 105 -6.73 -15.92 24.17
CA VAL A 105 -5.43 -16.38 24.68
C VAL A 105 -5.13 -17.74 24.06
N ASP A 106 -4.66 -17.75 22.83
CA ASP A 106 -4.46 -18.92 21.96
C ASP A 106 -3.22 -19.74 22.29
N TYR A 107 -2.23 -19.14 22.95
CA TYR A 107 -0.96 -19.79 23.28
C TYR A 107 -0.89 -20.37 24.69
N CYS A 108 -1.96 -20.28 25.47
CA CYS A 108 -1.98 -20.86 26.80
C CYS A 108 -1.96 -22.39 26.73
N SER A 109 -0.81 -22.99 27.06
CA SER A 109 -0.63 -24.45 27.03
C SER A 109 -1.30 -25.17 28.19
N LEU A 110 -1.79 -24.46 29.18
CA LEU A 110 -2.50 -24.99 30.32
C LEU A 110 -3.64 -24.04 30.76
N PRO A 111 -4.90 -24.30 30.39
CA PRO A 111 -6.05 -23.58 30.91
C PRO A 111 -6.41 -24.02 32.36
N ALA A 112 -7.20 -23.19 33.03
CA ALA A 112 -7.73 -23.52 34.35
C ALA A 112 -8.57 -24.81 34.28
N ASP A 113 -8.18 -25.82 35.03
CA ASP A 113 -8.76 -27.19 34.98
C ASP A 113 -9.62 -27.53 36.23
N GLY A 114 -10.00 -26.51 37.00
CA GLY A 114 -10.69 -26.67 38.29
C GLY A 114 -9.76 -26.99 39.47
N GLY A 115 -8.45 -26.80 39.29
CA GLY A 115 -7.45 -26.77 40.34
C GLY A 115 -7.53 -25.48 41.15
N SER A 116 -6.53 -25.19 41.98
CA SER A 116 -6.53 -24.03 42.85
C SER A 116 -5.15 -23.46 43.15
N TRP A 117 -5.13 -22.16 43.39
CA TRP A 117 -3.96 -21.47 43.90
C TRP A 117 -3.73 -21.83 45.38
N THR A 118 -2.49 -22.20 45.71
CA THR A 118 -2.05 -22.35 47.10
C THR A 118 -0.81 -21.45 47.27
N GLY A 119 -1.01 -20.30 47.89
CA GLY A 119 -0.02 -19.24 47.90
C GLY A 119 0.25 -18.73 46.48
N THR A 120 1.50 -18.83 46.02
CA THR A 120 1.93 -18.39 44.70
C THR A 120 2.05 -19.54 43.68
N ARG A 121 1.51 -20.71 43.96
CA ARG A 121 1.57 -21.91 43.10
C ARG A 121 0.19 -22.41 42.76
N TYR A 122 0.01 -22.81 41.50
CA TYR A 122 -1.23 -23.43 41.07
C TYR A 122 -1.10 -24.96 41.06
N TYR A 123 -2.02 -25.61 41.71
CA TYR A 123 -2.14 -27.07 41.74
C TYR A 123 -3.32 -27.50 40.92
N LYS A 124 -3.04 -28.38 39.93
CA LYS A 124 -4.06 -28.96 39.07
C LYS A 124 -5.04 -29.80 39.85
N LYS A 125 -6.16 -30.16 39.25
CA LYS A 125 -7.19 -31.03 39.87
C LYS A 125 -6.67 -32.38 40.34
N ASP A 126 -5.62 -32.92 39.71
CA ASP A 126 -4.95 -34.15 40.10
C ASP A 126 -3.96 -33.98 41.25
N GLY A 127 -3.82 -32.78 41.79
CA GLY A 127 -2.88 -32.45 42.85
C GLY A 127 -1.44 -32.16 42.40
N SER A 128 -1.13 -32.27 41.11
CA SER A 128 0.17 -31.92 40.59
C SER A 128 0.35 -30.40 40.49
N MET A 129 1.58 -29.91 40.71
CA MET A 129 1.92 -28.48 40.56
C MET A 129 2.13 -28.15 39.08
N ALA A 130 1.48 -27.10 38.58
CA ALA A 130 1.77 -26.53 37.30
C ALA A 130 3.11 -25.78 37.32
N LYS A 131 3.98 -26.03 36.33
CA LYS A 131 5.30 -25.41 36.21
C LYS A 131 5.82 -25.49 34.78
N ASP A 132 6.76 -24.61 34.44
CA ASP A 132 7.37 -24.50 33.11
C ASP A 132 6.32 -24.41 32.01
N VAL A 133 5.29 -23.59 32.22
CA VAL A 133 4.11 -23.57 31.36
C VAL A 133 3.44 -22.20 31.38
N PHE A 134 2.91 -21.77 30.23
CA PHE A 134 1.95 -20.70 30.15
C PHE A 134 0.61 -21.18 30.69
N PHE A 135 -0.03 -20.38 31.53
CA PHE A 135 -1.23 -20.75 32.27
C PHE A 135 -2.23 -19.59 32.31
N PHE A 136 -3.46 -19.83 31.87
CA PHE A 136 -4.58 -18.92 32.00
C PHE A 136 -5.51 -19.42 33.11
N ASP A 137 -5.69 -18.64 34.18
CA ASP A 137 -6.49 -19.03 35.33
C ASP A 137 -7.99 -18.71 35.22
N GLY A 138 -8.41 -18.21 34.05
CA GLY A 138 -9.78 -17.72 33.78
C GLY A 138 -9.92 -16.20 33.95
N SER A 139 -8.84 -15.52 34.41
CA SER A 139 -8.78 -14.07 34.53
C SER A 139 -7.51 -13.46 33.97
N TYR A 140 -6.36 -14.09 34.20
CA TYR A 140 -5.06 -13.60 33.81
C TYR A 140 -4.17 -14.70 33.24
N THR A 141 -3.29 -14.34 32.34
CA THR A 141 -2.24 -15.22 31.81
C THR A 141 -0.97 -15.06 32.65
N TYR A 142 -0.34 -16.19 32.98
CA TYR A 142 0.91 -16.30 33.72
C TYR A 142 1.89 -17.19 32.95
N TYR A 143 3.18 -17.00 33.17
CA TYR A 143 4.18 -18.04 32.97
C TYR A 143 4.61 -18.60 34.31
N LEU A 144 4.30 -19.87 34.57
CA LEU A 144 4.69 -20.56 35.79
C LEU A 144 6.08 -21.18 35.62
N MET A 145 7.05 -20.64 36.34
CA MET A 145 8.44 -21.09 36.27
C MET A 145 8.63 -22.51 36.80
N SER A 146 9.84 -23.08 36.69
CA SER A 146 10.18 -24.45 37.12
C SER A 146 9.88 -24.73 38.59
N ASN A 147 9.88 -23.72 39.42
CA ASN A 147 9.49 -23.80 40.84
C ASN A 147 7.98 -23.61 41.09
N GLY A 148 7.19 -23.46 40.04
CA GLY A 148 5.73 -23.26 40.03
C GLY A 148 5.26 -21.87 40.41
N THR A 149 6.18 -20.90 40.62
CA THR A 149 5.77 -19.50 40.88
C THR A 149 5.65 -18.72 39.56
N PRO A 150 4.71 -17.75 39.47
CA PRO A 150 4.64 -16.88 38.30
C PRO A 150 5.92 -16.09 38.07
N MET A 151 6.34 -15.96 36.81
CA MET A 151 7.32 -14.97 36.39
C MET A 151 6.77 -13.58 36.69
N ARG A 152 7.64 -12.66 37.16
CA ARG A 152 7.22 -11.31 37.56
C ARG A 152 8.23 -10.29 37.13
N ASP A 153 7.78 -9.08 36.85
CA ASP A 153 8.63 -7.94 36.47
C ASP A 153 9.66 -8.31 35.38
N SER A 154 9.27 -9.10 34.41
CA SER A 154 10.22 -9.69 33.45
C SER A 154 9.71 -9.66 32.02
N LEU A 155 10.60 -9.25 31.12
CA LEU A 155 10.43 -9.48 29.67
C LEU A 155 10.83 -10.92 29.35
N THR A 156 10.08 -11.56 28.46
CA THR A 156 10.38 -12.88 27.92
C THR A 156 9.87 -12.99 26.49
N TYR A 157 10.25 -14.06 25.81
CA TYR A 157 9.71 -14.33 24.48
C TYR A 157 8.32 -14.95 24.59
N HIS A 158 7.44 -14.52 23.71
CA HIS A 158 6.19 -15.21 23.40
C HIS A 158 6.50 -16.63 22.85
N PRO A 159 5.61 -17.61 22.97
CA PRO A 159 5.85 -18.97 22.45
C PRO A 159 6.16 -19.09 20.96
N ASP A 160 5.84 -18.05 20.13
CA ASP A 160 6.22 -17.99 18.71
C ASP A 160 7.74 -17.81 18.49
N GLY A 161 8.50 -17.48 19.53
CA GLY A 161 9.95 -17.26 19.48
C GLY A 161 10.38 -15.94 18.82
N GLU A 162 9.45 -15.10 18.39
CA GLU A 162 9.74 -13.85 17.66
C GLU A 162 9.39 -12.60 18.47
N HIS A 163 8.27 -12.63 19.20
CA HIS A 163 7.76 -11.47 19.90
C HIS A 163 8.16 -11.46 21.38
N ILE A 164 8.28 -10.28 21.94
CA ILE A 164 8.62 -10.07 23.36
C ILE A 164 7.35 -9.62 24.09
N ILE A 165 7.07 -10.26 25.22
CA ILE A 165 5.97 -10.01 26.13
C ILE A 165 6.49 -9.66 27.53
N TYR A 166 5.63 -9.15 28.40
CA TYR A 166 5.98 -8.78 29.79
C TYR A 166 4.98 -9.31 30.80
N PHE A 167 5.50 -9.82 31.90
CA PHE A 167 4.73 -10.13 33.10
C PHE A 167 4.96 -9.04 34.15
N ASP A 168 3.88 -8.47 34.69
CA ASP A 168 3.90 -7.40 35.67
C ASP A 168 4.36 -7.88 37.08
N ALA A 169 4.36 -6.98 38.07
CA ALA A 169 4.72 -7.30 39.45
C ALA A 169 3.78 -8.34 40.10
N SER A 170 2.58 -8.52 39.58
CA SER A 170 1.63 -9.55 40.01
C SER A 170 1.86 -10.88 39.30
N GLY A 171 2.61 -10.87 38.22
CA GLY A 171 2.86 -12.00 37.34
C GLY A 171 1.82 -12.14 36.22
N HIS A 172 1.03 -11.10 35.99
CA HIS A 172 0.05 -11.07 34.90
C HIS A 172 0.72 -10.58 33.62
N GLU A 173 0.41 -11.21 32.51
CA GLU A 173 0.82 -10.71 31.21
C GLU A 173 0.15 -9.38 30.91
N VAL A 174 0.89 -8.46 30.30
CA VAL A 174 0.47 -7.09 30.01
C VAL A 174 0.00 -6.97 28.56
N PHE A 175 -1.18 -6.38 28.37
CA PHE A 175 -1.79 -6.16 27.07
C PHE A 175 -2.33 -4.72 26.93
N THR A 176 -2.38 -4.21 25.73
CA THR A 176 -3.01 -2.94 25.29
C THR A 176 -2.76 -1.79 26.27
N SER A 177 -1.52 -1.65 26.76
CA SER A 177 -1.20 -0.64 27.76
C SER A 177 0.27 -0.25 27.80
N PHE A 178 0.52 0.95 28.32
CA PHE A 178 1.84 1.36 28.77
C PHE A 178 2.16 0.70 30.10
N GLN A 179 3.36 0.14 30.19
CA GLN A 179 3.86 -0.51 31.39
C GLN A 179 5.31 -0.10 31.69
N TYR A 180 5.58 0.34 32.90
CA TYR A 180 6.95 0.47 33.37
C TYR A 180 7.53 -0.93 33.59
N CYS A 181 8.55 -1.27 32.83
CA CYS A 181 9.21 -2.57 32.91
C CYS A 181 10.46 -2.45 33.81
N SER A 182 10.35 -2.90 35.06
CA SER A 182 11.41 -2.75 36.05
C SER A 182 12.72 -3.46 35.65
N SER A 183 12.61 -4.56 34.88
CA SER A 183 13.77 -5.31 34.37
C SER A 183 14.67 -4.54 33.41
N VAL A 184 14.09 -3.54 32.71
CA VAL A 184 14.83 -2.69 31.76
C VAL A 184 14.89 -1.23 32.15
N GLY A 185 14.05 -0.81 33.10
CA GLY A 185 14.10 0.52 33.71
C GLY A 185 13.39 1.63 32.91
N TYR A 186 12.51 1.28 31.95
CA TYR A 186 11.76 2.24 31.13
C TYR A 186 10.32 1.77 30.86
N ILE A 187 9.52 2.67 30.33
CA ILE A 187 8.12 2.39 29.95
C ILE A 187 8.11 1.78 28.55
N CYS A 188 7.38 0.68 28.39
CA CYS A 188 7.05 0.02 27.12
C CYS A 188 5.57 0.12 26.84
N TYR A 189 5.18 -0.12 25.58
CA TYR A 189 3.79 -0.35 25.19
C TYR A 189 3.65 -1.76 24.64
N PHE A 190 2.58 -2.44 25.07
CA PHE A 190 2.21 -3.78 24.62
C PHE A 190 0.89 -3.69 23.87
N ASP A 191 0.81 -4.37 22.74
CA ASP A 191 -0.40 -4.38 21.90
C ASP A 191 -1.48 -5.34 22.43
N SER A 192 -2.52 -5.58 21.65
CA SER A 192 -3.62 -6.49 22.02
C SER A 192 -3.19 -7.96 22.09
N ASN A 193 -2.05 -8.31 21.50
CA ASN A 193 -1.45 -9.65 21.59
C ASN A 193 -0.41 -9.76 22.71
N GLY A 194 -0.19 -8.67 23.46
CA GLY A 194 0.87 -8.59 24.45
C GLY A 194 2.29 -8.30 23.89
N TYR A 195 2.40 -8.01 22.60
CA TYR A 195 3.69 -7.80 21.94
C TYR A 195 4.20 -6.38 22.17
N ILE A 196 5.48 -6.29 22.53
CA ILE A 196 6.15 -5.00 22.72
C ILE A 196 6.29 -4.25 21.39
N TYR A 197 5.92 -2.97 21.37
CA TYR A 197 6.19 -2.10 20.22
C TYR A 197 7.65 -1.63 20.22
N LYS A 198 8.28 -1.67 19.01
CA LYS A 198 9.64 -1.18 18.77
C LYS A 198 9.69 -0.40 17.46
N ASP A 199 10.47 0.68 17.47
CA ASP A 199 10.64 1.58 16.33
C ASP A 199 9.32 2.00 15.69
N GLN A 200 8.32 2.28 16.54
CA GLN A 200 6.94 2.46 16.08
C GLN A 200 6.28 3.66 16.75
N ILE A 201 5.54 4.42 15.92
CA ILE A 201 4.57 5.40 16.39
C ILE A 201 3.28 4.65 16.74
N THR A 202 2.76 4.89 17.92
CA THR A 202 1.45 4.37 18.33
C THR A 202 0.52 5.49 18.74
N PHE A 203 -0.78 5.24 18.63
CA PHE A 203 -1.82 6.20 19.03
C PHE A 203 -2.66 5.59 20.14
N VAL A 204 -2.74 6.31 21.27
CA VAL A 204 -3.61 5.92 22.39
C VAL A 204 -4.54 7.11 22.66
N GLY A 205 -5.84 6.88 22.42
CA GLY A 205 -6.80 8.00 22.37
C GLY A 205 -6.44 8.95 21.22
N ASN A 206 -6.32 10.23 21.53
CA ASN A 206 -5.96 11.28 20.56
C ASN A 206 -4.47 11.66 20.59
N SER A 207 -3.65 10.94 21.33
CA SER A 207 -2.23 11.25 21.51
C SER A 207 -1.35 10.27 20.78
N ALA A 208 -0.31 10.77 20.14
CA ALA A 208 0.73 9.98 19.49
C ALA A 208 1.90 9.75 20.45
N TYR A 209 2.55 8.59 20.35
CA TYR A 209 3.70 8.17 21.16
C TYR A 209 4.70 7.47 20.24
N TYR A 210 5.98 7.46 20.63
CA TYR A 210 7.00 6.69 19.91
C TYR A 210 7.75 5.75 20.85
N LEU A 211 7.79 4.49 20.46
CA LEU A 211 8.58 3.45 21.12
C LEU A 211 9.83 3.21 20.27
N ASN A 212 11.02 3.41 20.83
CA ASN A 212 12.29 3.31 20.10
C ASN A 212 12.73 1.84 19.85
N ALA A 213 13.91 1.64 19.28
CA ALA A 213 14.45 0.32 18.93
C ALA A 213 14.51 -0.67 20.11
N ASN A 214 14.61 -0.15 21.33
CA ASN A 214 14.60 -0.97 22.55
C ASN A 214 13.19 -1.22 23.09
N GLY A 215 12.17 -0.62 22.48
CA GLY A 215 10.78 -0.61 22.96
C GLY A 215 10.55 0.40 24.09
N ALA A 216 11.51 1.29 24.36
CA ALA A 216 11.37 2.33 25.36
C ALA A 216 10.54 3.50 24.82
N LEU A 217 9.58 3.98 25.62
CA LEU A 217 8.82 5.19 25.33
C LEU A 217 9.76 6.41 25.32
N GLU A 218 9.79 7.15 24.23
CA GLU A 218 10.50 8.42 24.18
C GLU A 218 9.77 9.47 25.03
N GLN A 219 10.54 10.19 25.84
CA GLN A 219 10.03 11.20 26.79
C GLN A 219 11.03 12.35 26.96
N ASN A 220 10.52 13.53 27.31
CA ASN A 220 11.31 14.68 27.74
C ASN A 220 12.39 15.13 26.74
N GLY A 221 12.13 15.12 25.45
CA GLY A 221 13.14 15.65 24.53
C GLY A 221 13.00 15.27 23.08
N TRP A 222 14.05 15.64 22.38
CA TRP A 222 14.25 15.34 20.98
C TRP A 222 14.71 13.91 20.79
N PHE A 223 14.16 13.25 19.79
CA PHE A 223 14.59 11.91 19.38
C PHE A 223 14.56 11.79 17.86
N GLN A 224 15.26 10.79 17.33
CA GLN A 224 15.25 10.45 15.92
C GLN A 224 14.43 9.17 15.70
N PHE A 225 13.56 9.19 14.70
CA PHE A 225 12.81 8.01 14.29
C PHE A 225 13.75 6.97 13.65
N ALA A 226 13.32 5.70 13.63
CA ALA A 226 14.08 4.57 13.10
C ALA A 226 14.56 4.75 11.65
N ASN A 227 13.90 5.58 10.85
CA ASN A 227 14.31 5.87 9.48
C ASN A 227 15.64 6.66 9.38
N GLY A 228 16.21 7.09 10.50
CA GLY A 228 17.49 7.80 10.56
C GLY A 228 17.49 9.21 9.97
N ARG A 229 16.36 9.69 9.52
CA ARG A 229 16.18 11.00 8.87
C ARG A 229 15.30 11.93 9.69
N ASP A 230 14.12 11.43 10.05
CA ASP A 230 13.11 12.26 10.70
C ASP A 230 13.31 12.28 12.21
N TYR A 231 12.91 13.36 12.82
CA TYR A 231 12.99 13.56 14.26
C TYR A 231 11.69 14.17 14.78
N GLY A 232 11.47 14.01 16.07
CA GLY A 232 10.32 14.52 16.78
C GLY A 232 10.67 14.97 18.19
N TYR A 233 9.67 15.46 18.89
CA TYR A 233 9.78 15.85 20.29
C TYR A 233 8.72 15.15 21.14
N ALA A 234 9.17 14.48 22.19
CA ALA A 234 8.30 13.84 23.18
C ALA A 234 8.21 14.70 24.44
N ASN A 235 7.00 14.94 24.92
CA ASN A 235 6.73 15.62 26.16
C ASN A 235 7.11 14.75 27.36
N GLY A 236 7.02 15.32 28.59
CA GLY A 236 7.36 14.58 29.82
C GLY A 236 6.48 13.36 30.10
N ASP A 237 5.28 13.34 29.59
CA ASP A 237 4.35 12.23 29.68
C ASP A 237 4.46 11.23 28.50
N GLY A 238 5.39 11.46 27.58
CA GLY A 238 5.63 10.64 26.40
C GLY A 238 4.75 11.00 25.19
N THR A 239 3.81 11.90 25.32
CA THR A 239 3.03 12.36 24.15
C THR A 239 3.91 13.12 23.20
N LEU A 240 3.76 12.86 21.88
CA LEU A 240 4.50 13.58 20.88
C LEU A 240 3.89 14.98 20.65
N MET A 241 4.76 15.94 20.36
CA MET A 241 4.33 17.20 19.77
C MET A 241 3.76 16.91 18.38
N THR A 242 2.56 17.38 18.11
CA THR A 242 1.85 17.15 16.84
C THR A 242 1.11 18.40 16.39
N ASN A 243 0.85 18.50 15.07
CA ASN A 243 -0.04 19.53 14.47
C ASN A 243 0.28 20.97 14.85
N GLY A 244 1.54 21.33 14.96
CA GLY A 244 1.88 22.68 15.40
C GLY A 244 3.33 23.10 15.17
N PHE A 245 3.52 24.43 15.22
CA PHE A 245 4.84 25.03 15.22
C PHE A 245 5.47 25.02 16.62
N SER A 246 6.76 24.73 16.68
CA SER A 246 7.58 24.83 17.90
C SER A 246 9.03 25.13 17.53
N TYR A 247 9.95 24.94 18.49
CA TYR A 247 11.38 25.16 18.27
C TYR A 247 12.14 23.84 18.26
N ASP A 248 13.17 23.76 17.42
CA ASP A 248 14.17 22.72 17.47
C ASP A 248 15.22 22.96 18.60
N PRO A 249 16.15 22.03 18.86
CA PRO A 249 17.18 22.19 19.89
C PRO A 249 18.08 23.40 19.70
N TRP A 250 18.14 23.94 18.49
CA TRP A 250 18.95 25.13 18.16
C TRP A 250 18.15 26.44 18.17
N GLY A 251 16.89 26.37 18.60
CA GLY A 251 16.00 27.52 18.71
C GLY A 251 15.43 28.02 17.37
N ARG A 252 15.43 27.18 16.33
CA ARG A 252 14.81 27.46 15.04
C ARG A 252 13.37 26.96 15.03
N VAL A 253 12.50 27.59 14.29
CA VAL A 253 11.10 27.19 14.17
C VAL A 253 10.98 25.94 13.30
N VAL A 254 10.22 24.97 13.76
CA VAL A 254 9.85 23.74 13.04
C VAL A 254 8.33 23.52 13.16
N PHE A 255 7.77 22.70 12.28
CA PHE A 255 6.38 22.27 12.35
C PHE A 255 6.30 20.76 12.53
N TYR A 256 5.45 20.29 13.44
CA TYR A 256 5.20 18.88 13.66
C TYR A 256 3.95 18.44 12.90
N HIS A 257 4.07 17.37 12.14
CA HIS A 257 2.93 16.68 11.56
C HIS A 257 2.07 15.98 12.61
N TRP A 258 0.93 15.47 12.19
CA TRP A 258 0.01 14.68 13.02
C TRP A 258 0.65 13.44 13.66
N ASN A 259 1.70 12.90 13.06
CA ASN A 259 2.45 11.72 13.53
C ASN A 259 3.68 12.08 14.37
N GLY A 260 3.87 13.34 14.72
CA GLY A 260 4.99 13.85 15.51
C GLY A 260 6.30 14.06 14.76
N MET A 261 6.35 13.79 13.45
CA MET A 261 7.54 14.04 12.64
C MET A 261 7.64 15.53 12.29
N VAL A 262 8.85 16.05 12.24
CA VAL A 262 9.10 17.41 11.78
C VAL A 262 8.87 17.50 10.27
N ALA A 263 8.07 18.47 9.87
CA ALA A 263 7.73 18.74 8.48
C ALA A 263 8.94 19.26 7.69
N ARG A 264 8.99 18.91 6.41
CA ARG A 264 9.98 19.36 5.42
C ARG A 264 9.28 19.82 4.15
N GLY A 265 9.92 20.68 3.40
CA GLY A 265 9.36 21.22 2.17
C GLY A 265 8.22 22.21 2.42
N LEU A 266 7.25 22.23 1.53
CA LEU A 266 6.11 23.14 1.64
C LEU A 266 4.97 22.51 2.43
N ILE A 267 4.53 23.20 3.48
CA ILE A 267 3.29 22.89 4.20
C ILE A 267 2.35 24.08 4.11
N THR A 268 1.05 23.87 4.29
CA THR A 268 0.05 24.94 4.19
C THR A 268 -1.03 24.82 5.25
N ASP A 269 -1.54 25.95 5.70
CA ASP A 269 -2.76 26.08 6.51
C ASP A 269 -3.98 26.48 5.66
N GLY A 270 -3.82 26.44 4.32
CA GLY A 270 -4.84 26.87 3.36
C GLY A 270 -4.78 28.35 2.98
N ALA A 271 -4.21 29.21 3.82
CA ALA A 271 -4.03 30.64 3.55
C ALA A 271 -2.58 31.00 3.20
N TRP A 272 -1.65 30.26 3.76
CA TRP A 272 -0.23 30.44 3.58
C TRP A 272 0.47 29.14 3.27
N TYR A 273 1.52 29.19 2.45
CA TYR A 273 2.56 28.18 2.38
C TYR A 273 3.69 28.55 3.31
N TYR A 274 4.13 27.58 4.12
CA TYR A 274 5.32 27.66 4.95
C TYR A 274 6.39 26.80 4.32
N HIS A 275 7.54 27.40 4.02
CA HIS A 275 8.68 26.68 3.45
C HIS A 275 9.56 26.21 4.60
N MET A 276 9.58 24.91 4.81
CA MET A 276 10.43 24.21 5.77
C MET A 276 11.65 23.65 5.03
N ASP A 277 12.83 23.67 5.66
CA ASP A 277 14.05 23.17 5.04
C ASP A 277 13.92 21.68 4.69
N GLU A 278 14.37 21.29 3.50
CA GLU A 278 14.26 19.91 3.01
C GLU A 278 15.14 18.93 3.78
N THR A 279 16.20 19.44 4.44
CA THR A 279 17.18 18.62 5.13
C THR A 279 16.82 18.39 6.59
N ASP A 280 16.47 19.46 7.31
CA ASP A 280 16.27 19.41 8.75
C ASP A 280 14.94 20.01 9.24
N GLY A 281 14.09 20.46 8.32
CA GLY A 281 12.73 20.90 8.60
C GLY A 281 12.59 22.26 9.29
N HIS A 282 13.67 23.04 9.43
CA HIS A 282 13.50 24.37 10.01
C HIS A 282 12.78 25.34 9.07
N TYR A 283 12.04 26.27 9.63
CA TYR A 283 11.30 27.28 8.88
C TYR A 283 12.24 28.25 8.14
N ILE A 284 12.06 28.35 6.82
CA ILE A 284 12.83 29.23 5.93
C ILE A 284 12.05 30.52 5.66
N GLY A 285 10.75 30.42 5.39
CA GLY A 285 9.90 31.54 5.04
C GLY A 285 8.47 31.14 4.76
N GLN A 286 7.63 32.12 4.43
CA GLN A 286 6.24 31.87 4.03
C GLN A 286 5.81 32.79 2.90
N PHE A 287 4.84 32.36 2.12
CA PHE A 287 4.19 33.16 1.09
C PHE A 287 2.70 32.83 1.05
N PRO A 288 1.86 33.80 0.59
CA PRO A 288 0.43 33.55 0.50
C PRO A 288 0.13 32.33 -0.40
N ASN A 289 -0.79 31.50 0.06
CA ASN A 289 -1.35 30.45 -0.78
C ASN A 289 -2.24 31.09 -1.84
N THR A 290 -1.74 31.16 -3.07
CA THR A 290 -2.50 31.67 -4.21
C THR A 290 -3.15 30.49 -4.93
N SER A 291 -4.31 30.74 -5.55
CA SER A 291 -4.96 29.74 -6.39
C SER A 291 -4.01 29.27 -7.48
N VAL A 292 -3.90 27.95 -7.64
CA VAL A 292 -3.14 27.32 -8.72
C VAL A 292 -4.10 26.72 -9.73
N THR A 293 -3.77 26.84 -11.01
CA THR A 293 -4.52 26.14 -12.05
C THR A 293 -3.91 24.78 -12.25
N MET A 294 -4.72 23.73 -12.13
CA MET A 294 -4.29 22.34 -12.29
C MET A 294 -5.16 21.60 -13.29
N THR A 295 -4.52 20.77 -14.08
CA THR A 295 -5.20 19.76 -14.88
C THR A 295 -5.43 18.52 -14.01
N SER A 296 -6.64 17.99 -14.07
CA SER A 296 -6.99 16.78 -13.31
C SER A 296 -6.23 15.56 -13.84
N LYS A 297 -5.71 14.76 -12.90
CA LYS A 297 -5.08 13.46 -13.18
C LYS A 297 -6.07 12.29 -13.07
N LYS A 298 -7.35 12.60 -12.89
CA LYS A 298 -8.44 11.65 -12.66
C LYS A 298 -8.64 10.73 -13.85
N GLY A 299 -8.57 9.44 -13.61
CA GLY A 299 -8.78 8.40 -14.60
C GLY A 299 -9.64 7.26 -14.10
N LEU A 300 -10.23 6.53 -15.04
CA LEU A 300 -11.02 5.34 -14.76
C LEU A 300 -10.75 4.28 -15.83
N GLN A 301 -10.65 3.02 -15.41
CA GLN A 301 -10.41 1.90 -16.32
C GLN A 301 -11.53 1.83 -17.37
N GLY A 302 -11.11 1.70 -18.63
CA GLY A 302 -11.97 1.94 -19.77
C GLY A 302 -12.96 0.83 -20.04
N THR A 303 -14.24 1.22 -20.01
CA THR A 303 -15.36 0.46 -20.55
C THR A 303 -16.23 1.42 -21.37
N GLU A 304 -17.13 0.92 -22.20
CA GLU A 304 -18.11 1.79 -22.89
C GLU A 304 -18.89 2.67 -21.90
N GLY A 305 -19.23 2.14 -20.73
CA GLY A 305 -19.91 2.86 -19.65
C GLY A 305 -19.17 4.11 -19.21
N VAL A 306 -17.84 4.03 -19.08
CA VAL A 306 -16.97 5.14 -18.66
C VAL A 306 -17.05 6.32 -19.61
N LEU A 307 -16.90 6.08 -20.92
CA LEU A 307 -16.99 7.14 -21.95
C LEU A 307 -18.41 7.60 -22.23
N SER A 308 -19.43 6.85 -21.82
CA SER A 308 -20.83 7.22 -21.97
C SER A 308 -21.34 8.06 -20.79
N ASP A 309 -20.75 7.89 -19.61
CA ASP A 309 -21.05 8.67 -18.41
C ASP A 309 -20.21 9.97 -18.38
N THR A 310 -20.55 10.89 -19.27
CA THR A 310 -19.81 12.16 -19.43
C THR A 310 -19.77 13.02 -18.17
N GLY A 311 -20.71 12.80 -17.24
CA GLY A 311 -20.79 13.51 -15.96
C GLY A 311 -19.64 13.17 -15.00
N LEU A 312 -18.92 12.06 -15.22
CA LEU A 312 -17.75 11.69 -14.40
C LEU A 312 -16.53 12.59 -14.64
N GLY A 313 -16.44 13.27 -15.80
CA GLY A 313 -15.31 14.15 -16.10
C GLY A 313 -13.96 13.44 -16.15
N VAL A 314 -13.94 12.20 -16.68
CA VAL A 314 -12.72 11.39 -16.81
C VAL A 314 -11.71 12.10 -17.72
N LYS A 315 -10.45 12.15 -17.31
CA LYS A 315 -9.32 12.74 -18.07
C LYS A 315 -8.34 11.68 -18.60
N HIS A 316 -8.28 10.54 -17.93
CA HIS A 316 -7.41 9.42 -18.30
C HIS A 316 -8.20 8.12 -18.32
N SER A 317 -7.86 7.22 -19.23
CA SER A 317 -8.46 5.90 -19.28
C SER A 317 -7.44 4.85 -19.69
N ALA A 318 -7.62 3.60 -19.24
CA ALA A 318 -6.77 2.48 -19.63
C ALA A 318 -7.60 1.34 -20.20
N ILE A 319 -7.11 0.72 -21.27
CA ILE A 319 -7.74 -0.44 -21.92
C ILE A 319 -6.75 -1.59 -22.11
N ASN A 320 -7.24 -2.82 -21.96
CA ASN A 320 -6.46 -4.04 -22.18
C ASN A 320 -6.52 -4.49 -23.64
N VAL A 321 -5.38 -4.86 -24.20
CA VAL A 321 -5.28 -5.40 -25.56
C VAL A 321 -4.51 -6.72 -25.53
N MET A 322 -5.18 -7.80 -25.94
CA MET A 322 -4.62 -9.14 -25.98
C MET A 322 -3.86 -9.35 -27.29
N ILE A 323 -2.54 -9.38 -27.25
CA ILE A 323 -1.67 -9.49 -28.43
C ILE A 323 -1.94 -10.74 -29.23
N ASN A 324 -2.19 -11.89 -28.57
CA ASN A 324 -2.52 -13.13 -29.27
C ASN A 324 -3.83 -13.05 -30.09
N GLN A 325 -4.78 -12.22 -29.67
CA GLN A 325 -6.04 -12.02 -30.39
C GLN A 325 -5.87 -11.11 -31.61
N LEU A 326 -4.94 -10.17 -31.55
CA LEU A 326 -4.65 -9.27 -32.66
C LEU A 326 -3.91 -9.94 -33.80
N VAL A 327 -2.94 -10.83 -33.52
CA VAL A 327 -2.13 -11.48 -34.55
C VAL A 327 -2.99 -12.48 -35.32
N SER A 328 -3.03 -12.35 -36.66
CA SER A 328 -3.65 -13.33 -37.57
C SER A 328 -2.61 -14.20 -38.21
N LYS A 329 -2.88 -15.52 -38.36
CA LYS A 329 -2.06 -16.44 -39.12
C LYS A 329 -2.36 -16.40 -40.61
N GLU A 330 -3.56 -15.96 -40.94
CA GLU A 330 -4.03 -15.89 -42.32
C GLU A 330 -3.96 -14.43 -42.81
N PRO A 331 -3.73 -14.21 -44.11
CA PRO A 331 -3.77 -12.88 -44.70
C PRO A 331 -5.10 -12.17 -44.46
N THR A 332 -5.02 -10.93 -44.00
CA THR A 332 -6.18 -10.05 -43.80
C THR A 332 -5.91 -8.71 -44.45
N LYS A 333 -6.92 -7.83 -44.48
CA LYS A 333 -6.73 -6.43 -44.93
C LYS A 333 -5.88 -5.60 -43.93
N TRP A 334 -5.66 -6.08 -42.72
CA TRP A 334 -4.90 -5.45 -41.67
C TRP A 334 -3.50 -6.07 -41.65
N SER A 335 -2.52 -5.37 -42.23
CA SER A 335 -1.16 -5.87 -42.33
C SER A 335 -0.14 -4.78 -42.08
N PHE A 336 1.08 -5.21 -41.72
CA PHE A 336 2.25 -4.35 -41.58
C PHE A 336 3.45 -5.07 -42.18
N ASN A 337 4.20 -4.38 -43.09
CA ASN A 337 5.45 -4.89 -43.63
C ASN A 337 6.58 -4.58 -42.65
N TYR A 338 7.13 -5.62 -42.05
CA TYR A 338 8.28 -5.50 -41.15
C TYR A 338 9.48 -6.24 -41.75
N ASN A 339 10.53 -5.49 -42.03
CA ASN A 339 11.77 -6.01 -42.62
C ASN A 339 11.55 -6.84 -43.90
N GLY A 340 10.61 -6.42 -44.74
CA GLY A 340 10.32 -7.07 -46.03
C GLY A 340 9.35 -8.25 -45.95
N THR A 341 8.85 -8.58 -44.76
CA THR A 341 7.82 -9.62 -44.51
C THR A 341 6.52 -8.99 -44.10
N ASP A 342 5.40 -9.43 -44.67
CA ASP A 342 4.07 -8.98 -44.28
C ASP A 342 3.54 -9.80 -43.11
N TYR A 343 3.13 -9.10 -42.06
CA TYR A 343 2.45 -9.65 -40.88
C TYR A 343 1.01 -9.21 -40.88
N TYR A 344 0.11 -10.12 -40.49
CA TYR A 344 -1.32 -9.91 -40.60
C TYR A 344 -1.97 -9.84 -39.22
N PHE A 345 -3.02 -9.03 -39.13
CA PHE A 345 -3.71 -8.74 -37.88
C PHE A 345 -5.22 -8.93 -38.04
N THR A 346 -5.91 -9.17 -36.94
CA THR A 346 -7.38 -9.16 -36.87
C THR A 346 -7.90 -7.71 -36.94
N ASP A 347 -9.19 -7.55 -37.11
CA ASP A 347 -9.82 -6.22 -37.14
C ASP A 347 -9.71 -5.53 -35.76
N PRO A 348 -9.00 -4.40 -35.64
CA PRO A 348 -8.91 -3.65 -34.39
C PRO A 348 -10.07 -2.66 -34.18
N GLY A 349 -11.19 -2.81 -34.91
CA GLY A 349 -12.29 -1.84 -34.96
C GLY A 349 -12.85 -1.43 -33.59
N GLY A 350 -12.97 -2.36 -32.64
CA GLY A 350 -13.42 -2.04 -31.28
C GLY A 350 -12.45 -1.14 -30.51
N ILE A 351 -11.12 -1.33 -30.72
CA ILE A 351 -10.10 -0.45 -30.13
C ILE A 351 -10.17 0.93 -30.80
N ASP A 352 -10.30 0.98 -32.12
CA ASP A 352 -10.40 2.23 -32.87
C ASP A 352 -11.57 3.10 -32.40
N GLU A 353 -12.75 2.49 -32.25
CA GLU A 353 -13.96 3.19 -31.83
C GLU A 353 -13.78 3.78 -30.44
N TYR A 354 -13.21 3.00 -29.52
CA TYR A 354 -12.93 3.47 -28.15
C TYR A 354 -11.93 4.63 -28.17
N VAL A 355 -10.79 4.47 -28.85
CA VAL A 355 -9.73 5.48 -28.87
C VAL A 355 -10.22 6.77 -29.51
N LYS A 356 -10.92 6.70 -30.63
CA LYS A 356 -11.50 7.88 -31.30
C LYS A 356 -12.49 8.60 -30.41
N LYS A 357 -13.38 7.86 -29.74
CA LYS A 357 -14.35 8.45 -28.81
C LYS A 357 -13.64 9.14 -27.64
N ALA A 358 -12.65 8.47 -27.03
CA ALA A 358 -11.86 9.04 -25.94
C ALA A 358 -11.13 10.32 -26.38
N ASN A 359 -10.45 10.31 -27.54
CA ASN A 359 -9.75 11.48 -28.05
C ASN A 359 -10.71 12.65 -28.35
N GLN A 360 -11.90 12.40 -28.91
CA GLN A 360 -12.93 13.42 -29.12
C GLN A 360 -13.40 14.06 -27.82
N MET A 361 -13.34 13.33 -26.70
CA MET A 361 -13.71 13.81 -25.38
C MET A 361 -12.51 14.45 -24.64
N GLY A 362 -11.30 14.49 -25.22
CA GLY A 362 -10.08 14.97 -24.57
C GLY A 362 -9.59 14.04 -23.46
N VAL A 363 -9.88 12.75 -23.55
CA VAL A 363 -9.43 11.72 -22.61
C VAL A 363 -8.11 11.11 -23.12
N THR A 364 -7.06 11.18 -22.32
CA THR A 364 -5.78 10.52 -22.55
C THR A 364 -5.92 9.01 -22.42
N VAL A 365 -5.51 8.26 -23.43
CA VAL A 365 -5.66 6.80 -23.47
C VAL A 365 -4.34 6.12 -23.13
N SER A 366 -4.41 5.17 -22.19
CA SER A 366 -3.35 4.21 -21.89
C SER A 366 -3.74 2.83 -22.43
N ILE A 367 -2.86 2.18 -23.19
CA ILE A 367 -3.06 0.81 -23.65
C ILE A 367 -2.18 -0.15 -22.84
N ILE A 368 -2.76 -1.25 -22.38
CA ILE A 368 -2.06 -2.32 -21.67
C ILE A 368 -1.96 -3.52 -22.60
N LEU A 369 -0.73 -3.86 -23.01
CA LEU A 369 -0.45 -4.92 -23.97
C LEU A 369 -0.20 -6.24 -23.23
N LEU A 370 -1.10 -7.20 -23.37
CA LEU A 370 -1.11 -8.45 -22.62
C LEU A 370 -0.91 -9.65 -23.53
N MET A 371 -0.20 -10.67 -23.05
CA MET A 371 0.05 -11.93 -23.76
C MET A 371 -0.55 -13.10 -22.97
N PRO A 372 -1.83 -13.45 -23.17
CA PRO A 372 -2.40 -14.66 -22.61
C PRO A 372 -1.93 -15.91 -23.37
N TRP A 373 -2.22 -17.09 -22.80
CA TRP A 373 -1.92 -18.37 -23.44
C TRP A 373 -2.73 -18.56 -24.74
N ASP A 374 -2.06 -19.07 -25.78
CA ASP A 374 -2.68 -19.50 -27.02
C ASP A 374 -1.89 -20.67 -27.59
N GLU A 375 -2.48 -21.86 -27.56
CA GLU A 375 -1.88 -23.10 -28.08
C GLU A 375 -1.38 -22.96 -29.51
N THR A 376 -2.03 -22.12 -30.30
CA THR A 376 -1.71 -21.96 -31.73
C THR A 376 -0.69 -20.86 -32.01
N LYS A 377 -0.33 -20.04 -31.00
CA LYS A 377 0.54 -18.87 -31.15
C LYS A 377 1.65 -18.84 -30.10
N GLN A 378 2.11 -20.01 -29.66
CA GLN A 378 3.16 -20.11 -28.65
C GLN A 378 4.50 -19.45 -29.07
N ASN A 379 4.71 -19.26 -30.37
CA ASN A 379 5.88 -18.53 -30.88
C ASN A 379 5.97 -17.09 -30.35
N LEU A 380 4.82 -16.46 -30.04
CA LEU A 380 4.74 -15.11 -29.46
C LEU A 380 5.18 -15.08 -27.99
N ILE A 381 5.17 -16.23 -27.31
CA ILE A 381 5.60 -16.38 -25.91
C ILE A 381 7.08 -16.73 -25.89
N TYR A 382 7.82 -16.12 -24.96
CA TYR A 382 9.23 -16.45 -24.72
C TYR A 382 9.41 -17.96 -24.50
N ALA A 383 10.45 -18.52 -25.12
CA ALA A 383 10.62 -19.99 -25.20
C ALA A 383 10.59 -20.69 -23.82
N GLY A 384 11.20 -20.08 -22.79
CA GLY A 384 11.19 -20.63 -21.42
C GLY A 384 9.81 -20.57 -20.74
N GLY A 385 8.89 -19.73 -21.21
CA GLY A 385 7.54 -19.55 -20.67
C GLY A 385 6.44 -20.37 -21.37
N ARG A 386 6.78 -21.23 -22.33
CA ARG A 386 5.80 -22.00 -23.12
C ARG A 386 5.21 -23.17 -22.36
N LYS A 387 4.52 -22.88 -21.27
CA LYS A 387 3.80 -23.81 -20.41
C LYS A 387 2.48 -23.19 -19.98
N SER A 388 1.36 -23.83 -20.23
CA SER A 388 0.03 -23.34 -19.82
C SER A 388 -0.10 -23.25 -18.28
N GLY A 389 -1.09 -22.51 -17.81
CA GLY A 389 -1.42 -22.41 -16.38
C GLY A 389 -1.04 -21.07 -15.72
N HIS A 390 -0.62 -20.09 -16.50
CA HIS A 390 -0.36 -18.72 -16.03
C HIS A 390 -1.30 -17.74 -16.75
N LYS A 391 -1.57 -16.61 -16.12
CA LYS A 391 -2.51 -15.63 -16.68
C LYS A 391 -1.93 -14.91 -17.90
N PHE A 392 -0.71 -14.35 -17.73
CA PHE A 392 0.00 -13.69 -18.81
C PHE A 392 1.47 -14.14 -18.86
N TYR A 393 2.05 -14.00 -20.04
CA TYR A 393 3.36 -14.52 -20.40
C TYR A 393 4.28 -13.44 -20.91
N ALA A 394 5.58 -13.59 -20.68
CA ALA A 394 6.59 -12.77 -21.31
C ALA A 394 6.54 -12.96 -22.82
N MET A 395 6.45 -11.86 -23.56
CA MET A 395 6.49 -11.88 -25.03
C MET A 395 7.88 -12.27 -25.52
N ASN A 396 7.93 -12.93 -26.67
CA ASN A 396 9.17 -13.41 -27.26
C ASN A 396 9.87 -12.30 -28.05
N PRO A 397 10.98 -11.71 -27.54
CA PRO A 397 11.68 -10.66 -28.28
C PRO A 397 12.38 -11.16 -29.55
N ASP A 398 12.57 -12.50 -29.70
CA ASP A 398 13.24 -13.09 -30.86
C ASP A 398 12.26 -13.41 -32.00
N ASP A 399 10.94 -13.34 -31.76
CA ASP A 399 9.94 -13.52 -32.81
C ASP A 399 9.60 -12.17 -33.47
N PRO A 400 9.87 -12.00 -34.77
CA PRO A 400 9.61 -10.74 -35.44
C PRO A 400 8.14 -10.34 -35.49
N THR A 401 7.20 -11.27 -35.27
CA THR A 401 5.77 -10.96 -35.19
C THR A 401 5.47 -10.03 -34.01
N VAL A 402 6.19 -10.16 -32.89
CA VAL A 402 6.02 -9.29 -31.71
C VAL A 402 6.40 -7.84 -32.06
N ALA A 403 7.58 -7.65 -32.67
CA ALA A 403 8.02 -6.33 -33.11
C ALA A 403 7.11 -5.73 -34.20
N ALA A 404 6.68 -6.56 -35.16
CA ALA A 404 5.74 -6.16 -36.22
C ALA A 404 4.38 -5.72 -35.61
N THR A 405 3.91 -6.40 -34.56
CA THR A 405 2.68 -6.03 -33.85
C THR A 405 2.82 -4.67 -33.19
N PHE A 406 3.92 -4.39 -32.51
CA PHE A 406 4.17 -3.07 -31.94
C PHE A 406 4.21 -1.97 -32.99
N CYS A 407 4.87 -2.23 -34.13
CA CYS A 407 4.92 -1.27 -35.25
C CYS A 407 3.53 -1.04 -35.84
N PHE A 408 2.75 -2.10 -36.05
CA PHE A 408 1.37 -1.98 -36.57
C PHE A 408 0.52 -1.11 -35.65
N LEU A 409 0.54 -1.39 -34.34
CA LEU A 409 -0.24 -0.64 -33.37
C LEU A 409 0.26 0.81 -33.24
N ALA A 410 1.59 1.02 -33.15
CA ALA A 410 2.17 2.37 -33.04
C ALA A 410 1.82 3.25 -34.25
N GLN A 411 1.86 2.69 -35.47
CA GLN A 411 1.48 3.41 -36.69
C GLN A 411 -0.02 3.74 -36.69
N ARG A 412 -0.85 2.76 -36.26
CA ARG A 412 -2.31 2.92 -36.27
C ARG A 412 -2.78 3.96 -35.26
N TYR A 413 -2.23 3.93 -34.06
CA TYR A 413 -2.60 4.80 -32.95
C TYR A 413 -1.64 5.97 -32.73
N GLY A 414 -0.90 6.33 -33.74
CA GLY A 414 -0.12 7.58 -33.84
C GLY A 414 -0.80 8.66 -34.68
N GLN A 415 -2.08 8.47 -35.09
CA GLN A 415 -2.82 9.40 -35.91
C GLN A 415 -3.50 10.48 -35.06
N ALA A 416 -3.65 11.68 -35.58
CA ALA A 416 -4.20 12.81 -34.83
C ALA A 416 -5.63 12.61 -34.34
N ASP A 417 -6.44 11.79 -35.02
CA ASP A 417 -7.83 11.48 -34.69
C ASP A 417 -8.03 10.12 -34.01
N CYS A 418 -6.92 9.37 -33.85
CA CYS A 418 -6.92 8.05 -33.22
C CYS A 418 -5.56 7.82 -32.55
N HIS A 419 -5.37 8.44 -31.37
CA HIS A 419 -4.09 8.53 -30.71
C HIS A 419 -4.09 7.83 -29.34
N ILE A 420 -3.05 7.05 -29.08
CA ILE A 420 -2.77 6.46 -27.76
C ILE A 420 -1.47 7.07 -27.24
N ASP A 421 -1.55 7.69 -26.07
CA ASP A 421 -0.44 8.43 -25.45
C ASP A 421 0.48 7.52 -24.64
N ASN A 422 -0.11 6.58 -23.85
CA ASN A 422 0.63 5.77 -22.89
C ASN A 422 0.56 4.28 -23.27
N TRP A 423 1.71 3.62 -23.28
CA TRP A 423 1.86 2.24 -23.72
C TRP A 423 2.48 1.40 -22.61
N ILE A 424 1.67 0.58 -21.96
CA ILE A 424 2.08 -0.27 -20.84
C ILE A 424 2.33 -1.68 -21.36
N LEU A 425 3.57 -2.18 -21.20
CA LEU A 425 3.94 -3.50 -21.68
C LEU A 425 3.74 -4.56 -20.59
N GLY A 426 2.70 -5.36 -20.69
CA GLY A 426 2.37 -6.40 -19.71
C GLY A 426 1.53 -5.89 -18.54
N ASN A 427 1.47 -6.71 -17.50
CA ASN A 427 0.84 -6.41 -16.22
C ASN A 427 1.75 -6.90 -15.09
N GLU A 428 1.94 -6.13 -14.01
CA GLU A 428 2.64 -6.53 -12.78
C GLU A 428 3.84 -7.46 -13.01
N VAL A 429 4.80 -6.98 -13.82
CA VAL A 429 5.91 -7.83 -14.31
C VAL A 429 6.80 -8.38 -13.19
N ASN A 430 6.73 -7.77 -12.01
CA ASN A 430 7.40 -8.24 -10.81
C ASN A 430 6.67 -9.42 -10.13
N ILE A 431 5.47 -9.82 -10.63
CA ILE A 431 4.78 -11.06 -10.24
C ILE A 431 4.83 -12.05 -11.43
N PRO A 432 6.04 -12.50 -11.83
CA PRO A 432 6.24 -13.20 -13.08
C PRO A 432 5.53 -14.55 -13.16
N ASN A 433 5.28 -15.22 -12.04
CA ASN A 433 4.52 -16.48 -12.05
C ASN A 433 3.08 -16.33 -12.52
N THR A 434 2.51 -15.14 -12.39
CA THR A 434 1.11 -14.89 -12.77
C THR A 434 1.04 -14.06 -14.05
N TYR A 435 1.79 -12.95 -14.12
CA TYR A 435 1.51 -11.90 -15.09
C TYR A 435 2.62 -11.66 -16.13
N ASN A 436 3.79 -12.30 -15.99
CA ASN A 436 4.88 -12.18 -16.96
C ASN A 436 5.73 -13.45 -16.99
N TYR A 437 5.05 -14.61 -17.11
CA TYR A 437 5.72 -15.89 -17.00
C TYR A 437 6.73 -16.14 -18.12
N CYS A 438 7.99 -16.36 -17.73
CA CYS A 438 9.09 -16.66 -18.64
C CYS A 438 9.86 -17.96 -18.27
N GLY A 439 9.32 -18.75 -17.34
CA GLY A 439 9.92 -20.03 -16.91
C GLY A 439 10.93 -19.92 -15.77
N THR A 440 11.21 -18.73 -15.27
CA THR A 440 12.15 -18.51 -14.15
C THR A 440 11.74 -17.33 -13.28
N LEU A 441 12.09 -17.40 -11.99
CA LEU A 441 12.02 -16.28 -11.04
C LEU A 441 13.38 -15.60 -10.83
N ASP A 442 14.43 -16.02 -11.56
CA ASP A 442 15.71 -15.31 -11.50
C ASP A 442 15.54 -13.86 -11.97
N LEU A 443 15.83 -12.92 -11.06
CA LEU A 443 15.60 -11.49 -11.26
C LEU A 443 16.27 -10.97 -12.54
N ASN A 444 17.57 -11.25 -12.70
CA ASN A 444 18.34 -10.67 -13.79
C ASN A 444 17.92 -11.25 -15.14
N THR A 445 17.66 -12.55 -15.18
CA THR A 445 17.17 -13.24 -16.40
C THR A 445 15.80 -12.71 -16.77
N ASN A 446 14.86 -12.61 -15.83
CA ASN A 446 13.51 -12.11 -16.07
C ASN A 446 13.53 -10.67 -16.56
N ALA A 447 14.22 -9.77 -15.85
CA ALA A 447 14.34 -8.38 -16.23
C ALA A 447 15.04 -8.20 -17.59
N SER A 448 16.00 -9.04 -17.93
CA SER A 448 16.71 -9.00 -19.22
C SER A 448 15.82 -9.40 -20.40
N ILE A 449 14.98 -10.43 -20.24
CA ILE A 449 13.97 -10.85 -21.24
C ILE A 449 12.96 -9.73 -21.46
N TYR A 450 12.42 -9.20 -20.36
CA TYR A 450 11.44 -8.11 -20.41
C TYR A 450 12.02 -6.85 -21.07
N ALA A 451 13.26 -6.44 -20.71
CA ALA A 451 13.92 -5.28 -21.28
C ALA A 451 14.11 -5.40 -22.80
N ALA A 452 14.37 -6.60 -23.32
CA ALA A 452 14.51 -6.82 -24.76
C ALA A 452 13.20 -6.52 -25.50
N THR A 453 12.08 -7.00 -24.99
CA THR A 453 10.75 -6.73 -25.57
C THR A 453 10.34 -5.26 -25.39
N PHE A 454 10.65 -4.67 -24.22
CA PHE A 454 10.36 -3.27 -23.95
C PHE A 454 11.08 -2.32 -24.91
N ILE A 455 12.34 -2.60 -25.23
CA ILE A 455 13.11 -1.84 -26.22
C ILE A 455 12.47 -1.92 -27.62
N GLN A 456 11.92 -3.06 -28.01
CA GLN A 456 11.20 -3.18 -29.29
C GLN A 456 9.95 -2.28 -29.31
N LEU A 457 9.15 -2.28 -28.24
CA LEU A 457 8.01 -1.38 -28.12
C LEU A 457 8.49 0.08 -28.18
N TYR A 458 9.46 0.46 -27.37
CA TYR A 458 10.01 1.82 -27.35
C TYR A 458 10.46 2.27 -28.75
N ASN A 459 11.21 1.44 -29.46
CA ASN A 459 11.71 1.77 -30.80
C ASN A 459 10.56 1.89 -31.83
N ALA A 460 9.52 1.05 -31.72
CA ALA A 460 8.34 1.17 -32.56
C ALA A 460 7.61 2.51 -32.33
N LEU A 461 7.47 2.92 -31.07
CA LEU A 461 6.87 4.21 -30.70
C LEU A 461 7.71 5.38 -31.22
N GLN A 462 9.03 5.38 -30.98
CA GLN A 462 9.89 6.47 -31.44
C GLN A 462 9.83 6.69 -32.96
N ASN A 463 9.64 5.61 -33.71
CA ASN A 463 9.59 5.67 -35.16
C ASN A 463 8.20 6.01 -35.74
N LEU A 464 7.13 5.58 -35.09
CA LEU A 464 5.79 5.57 -35.67
C LEU A 464 4.74 6.36 -34.86
N ASN A 465 5.03 6.65 -33.58
CA ASN A 465 4.21 7.45 -32.66
C ASN A 465 5.10 8.23 -31.68
N PRO A 466 5.92 9.18 -32.15
CA PRO A 466 7.04 9.76 -31.38
C PRO A 466 6.61 10.57 -30.15
N GLY A 467 5.33 10.89 -29.99
CA GLY A 467 4.79 11.56 -28.79
C GLY A 467 4.38 10.61 -27.68
N ALA A 468 4.32 9.31 -27.96
CA ALA A 468 3.82 8.33 -26.99
C ALA A 468 4.93 7.89 -26.00
N LEU A 469 4.50 7.51 -24.80
CA LEU A 469 5.37 7.10 -23.70
C LEU A 469 5.20 5.61 -23.41
N ALA A 470 6.34 4.93 -23.18
CA ALA A 470 6.38 3.52 -22.82
C ALA A 470 6.55 3.34 -21.30
N TYR A 471 5.78 2.40 -20.72
CA TYR A 471 5.71 2.16 -19.28
C TYR A 471 5.97 0.70 -18.92
N ILE A 472 6.71 0.48 -17.82
CA ILE A 472 6.85 -0.81 -17.15
C ILE A 472 5.83 -0.89 -16.00
N PRO A 473 4.96 -1.93 -15.93
CA PRO A 473 3.98 -2.04 -14.87
C PRO A 473 4.49 -2.82 -13.65
N PHE A 474 4.19 -2.30 -12.45
CA PHE A 474 4.49 -2.94 -11.18
C PHE A 474 3.25 -3.01 -10.29
N ASP A 475 3.16 -4.08 -9.49
CA ASP A 475 2.23 -4.15 -8.38
C ASP A 475 2.70 -3.30 -7.17
N HIS A 476 1.93 -3.28 -6.09
CA HIS A 476 2.22 -2.50 -4.89
C HIS A 476 3.34 -3.08 -3.99
N ASN A 477 3.89 -4.26 -4.29
CA ASN A 477 4.94 -4.93 -3.52
C ASN A 477 6.31 -4.25 -3.71
N TRP A 478 6.67 -3.31 -2.84
CA TRP A 478 7.89 -2.53 -2.99
C TRP A 478 9.16 -3.29 -2.60
N THR A 479 9.25 -3.76 -1.34
CA THR A 479 10.34 -4.66 -0.89
C THR A 479 9.84 -6.08 -0.60
N SER A 480 8.54 -6.30 -0.55
CA SER A 480 7.93 -7.61 -0.42
C SER A 480 8.13 -8.44 -1.69
N ASN A 481 8.24 -9.75 -1.53
CA ASN A 481 8.28 -10.72 -2.63
C ASN A 481 7.10 -11.70 -2.60
N GLU A 482 6.03 -11.36 -1.89
CA GLU A 482 4.84 -12.21 -1.72
C GLU A 482 5.17 -13.64 -1.28
N LYS A 483 5.96 -13.78 -0.22
CA LYS A 483 6.40 -15.09 0.28
C LYS A 483 7.07 -15.97 -0.80
N GLY A 484 7.82 -15.33 -1.71
CA GLY A 484 8.57 -15.99 -2.77
C GLY A 484 7.77 -16.25 -4.06
N LYS A 485 6.55 -15.74 -4.18
CA LYS A 485 5.75 -15.85 -5.42
C LYS A 485 6.10 -14.79 -6.47
N GLY A 486 6.64 -13.65 -6.03
CA GLY A 486 7.02 -12.51 -6.86
C GLY A 486 8.45 -12.05 -6.60
N ILE A 487 8.77 -10.91 -7.18
CA ILE A 487 10.04 -10.19 -7.04
C ILE A 487 9.70 -8.77 -6.55
N ALA A 488 10.39 -8.28 -5.53
CA ALA A 488 10.20 -6.92 -5.03
C ALA A 488 10.33 -5.90 -6.18
N ALA A 489 9.35 -5.02 -6.35
CA ALA A 489 9.32 -4.03 -7.43
C ALA A 489 10.58 -3.15 -7.43
N LYS A 490 11.06 -2.74 -6.26
CA LYS A 490 12.30 -1.98 -6.10
C LYS A 490 13.51 -2.68 -6.73
N ASN A 491 13.63 -4.00 -6.52
CA ASN A 491 14.74 -4.78 -7.07
C ASN A 491 14.57 -5.00 -8.57
N TYR A 492 13.34 -5.28 -9.01
CA TYR A 492 13.03 -5.49 -10.42
C TYR A 492 13.30 -4.21 -11.24
N LEU A 493 12.89 -3.06 -10.73
CA LEU A 493 13.11 -1.76 -11.37
C LEU A 493 14.59 -1.49 -11.60
N THR A 494 15.45 -1.77 -10.60
CA THR A 494 16.91 -1.62 -10.72
C THR A 494 17.48 -2.57 -11.78
N ALA A 495 17.08 -3.84 -11.76
CA ALA A 495 17.55 -4.84 -12.73
C ALA A 495 17.06 -4.52 -14.17
N PHE A 496 15.84 -4.06 -14.31
CA PHE A 496 15.28 -3.59 -15.57
C PHE A 496 16.08 -2.40 -16.13
N TRP A 497 16.30 -1.37 -15.32
CA TRP A 497 17.11 -0.21 -15.74
C TRP A 497 18.51 -0.61 -16.20
N GLN A 498 19.18 -1.50 -15.46
CA GLN A 498 20.49 -2.04 -15.83
C GLN A 498 20.43 -2.80 -17.16
N ALA A 499 19.41 -3.66 -17.34
CA ALA A 499 19.25 -4.47 -18.55
C ALA A 499 18.93 -3.61 -19.78
N VAL A 500 18.12 -2.56 -19.63
CA VAL A 500 17.83 -1.60 -20.71
C VAL A 500 19.09 -0.85 -21.10
N ASN A 501 19.81 -0.26 -20.14
CA ASN A 501 21.01 0.52 -20.41
C ASN A 501 22.15 -0.32 -21.03
N ALA A 502 22.26 -1.59 -20.64
CA ALA A 502 23.24 -2.51 -21.22
C ALA A 502 22.94 -2.85 -22.69
N ARG A 503 21.64 -2.84 -23.08
CA ARG A 503 21.20 -3.15 -24.45
C ARG A 503 21.15 -1.92 -25.35
N GLN A 504 20.52 -0.85 -24.86
CA GLN A 504 20.29 0.39 -25.59
C GLN A 504 20.29 1.58 -24.61
N PRO A 505 21.44 2.26 -24.43
CA PRO A 505 21.47 3.48 -23.62
C PRO A 505 20.55 4.56 -24.20
N GLY A 506 19.94 5.35 -23.31
CA GLY A 506 19.08 6.48 -23.70
C GLY A 506 17.62 6.14 -23.99
N VAL A 507 17.18 4.92 -23.73
CA VAL A 507 15.75 4.57 -23.73
C VAL A 507 15.03 5.35 -22.65
N ASN A 508 14.05 6.15 -23.04
CA ASN A 508 13.16 6.83 -22.10
C ASN A 508 12.02 5.89 -21.69
N TRP A 509 12.02 5.45 -20.45
CA TRP A 509 11.03 4.54 -19.88
C TRP A 509 10.34 5.18 -18.67
N ASN A 510 9.13 4.80 -18.42
CA ASN A 510 8.28 5.32 -17.38
C ASN A 510 7.65 4.18 -16.58
N ILE A 511 6.99 4.49 -15.47
CA ILE A 511 6.43 3.49 -14.55
C ILE A 511 4.92 3.58 -14.54
N ALA A 512 4.25 2.44 -14.72
CA ALA A 512 2.83 2.25 -14.46
C ALA A 512 2.70 1.46 -13.14
N TYR A 513 2.33 2.12 -12.06
CA TYR A 513 2.33 1.52 -10.72
C TYR A 513 0.91 1.25 -10.25
N HIS A 514 0.67 0.06 -9.67
CA HIS A 514 -0.62 -0.31 -9.09
C HIS A 514 -0.61 0.06 -7.61
N LEU A 515 -1.35 1.11 -7.24
CA LEU A 515 -1.32 1.69 -5.90
C LEU A 515 -2.44 1.13 -5.02
N TYR A 516 -2.46 -0.19 -4.84
CA TYR A 516 -3.44 -0.83 -3.96
C TYR A 516 -3.13 -0.63 -2.47
N PRO A 517 -4.13 -0.77 -1.58
CA PRO A 517 -3.88 -0.92 -0.14
C PRO A 517 -2.97 -2.13 0.14
N PRO A 518 -2.25 -2.17 1.28
CA PRO A 518 -1.44 -3.33 1.66
C PRO A 518 -2.22 -4.64 1.72
N VAL A 519 -3.53 -4.56 1.96
CA VAL A 519 -4.48 -5.69 1.95
C VAL A 519 -5.66 -5.32 1.07
N LEU A 520 -5.86 -6.04 -0.04
CA LEU A 520 -6.88 -5.73 -1.04
C LEU A 520 -8.32 -5.78 -0.49
N THR A 521 -8.56 -6.60 0.53
CA THR A 521 -9.87 -6.73 1.18
C THR A 521 -10.19 -5.63 2.18
N SER A 522 -9.30 -4.63 2.35
CA SER A 522 -9.51 -3.49 3.26
C SER A 522 -9.12 -2.17 2.61
N SER A 523 -10.04 -1.22 2.58
CA SER A 523 -9.80 0.14 2.11
C SER A 523 -9.17 1.05 3.18
N LYS A 524 -9.06 0.60 4.43
CA LYS A 524 -8.62 1.39 5.60
C LYS A 524 -7.10 1.49 5.73
N MET A 525 -6.39 1.80 4.62
CA MET A 525 -4.92 1.79 4.51
C MET A 525 -4.19 2.72 5.51
N TRP A 526 -4.89 3.68 6.12
CA TRP A 526 -4.36 4.62 7.12
C TRP A 526 -4.32 4.06 8.54
N LEU A 527 -4.91 2.89 8.80
CA LEU A 527 -4.91 2.31 10.14
C LEU A 527 -3.52 1.78 10.53
N PRO A 528 -3.13 1.86 11.83
CA PRO A 528 -1.82 1.41 12.30
C PRO A 528 -1.47 -0.03 11.91
N LYS A 529 -2.46 -0.93 11.93
CA LYS A 529 -2.25 -2.33 11.51
C LYS A 529 -1.79 -2.49 10.05
N TYR A 530 -2.00 -1.49 9.18
CA TYR A 530 -1.58 -1.47 7.79
C TYR A 530 -0.38 -0.55 7.54
N THR A 531 -0.32 0.62 8.22
CA THR A 531 0.79 1.57 8.04
C THR A 531 2.13 1.03 8.52
N LYS A 532 2.15 -0.01 9.36
CA LYS A 532 3.38 -0.73 9.70
C LYS A 532 4.07 -1.37 8.47
N TYR A 533 3.31 -1.66 7.41
CA TYR A 533 3.84 -2.21 6.15
C TYR A 533 4.18 -1.14 5.11
N THR A 534 3.73 0.10 5.35
CA THR A 534 3.92 1.25 4.47
C THR A 534 4.65 2.41 5.19
N PRO A 535 5.76 2.15 5.90
CA PRO A 535 6.52 3.23 6.52
C PRO A 535 7.00 4.21 5.44
N ASN A 536 7.23 5.46 5.83
CA ASN A 536 7.68 6.51 4.93
C ASN A 536 9.21 6.44 4.69
N ASN A 537 9.68 5.29 4.25
CA ASN A 537 11.09 5.06 3.87
C ASN A 537 11.20 3.94 2.83
N GLU A 538 12.39 3.79 2.25
CA GLU A 538 12.65 2.84 1.16
C GLU A 538 12.56 1.36 1.55
N ASN A 539 12.44 1.03 2.83
CA ASN A 539 12.26 -0.33 3.32
C ASN A 539 10.79 -0.72 3.45
N ALA A 540 9.86 0.17 3.07
CA ALA A 540 8.44 -0.12 3.03
C ALA A 540 8.19 -1.45 2.29
N GLN A 541 7.33 -2.31 2.85
CA GLN A 541 6.95 -3.56 2.19
C GLN A 541 6.06 -3.27 0.98
N TYR A 542 5.15 -2.31 1.13
CA TYR A 542 4.20 -1.89 0.11
C TYR A 542 4.23 -0.39 -0.09
N ILE A 543 3.90 0.06 -1.29
CA ILE A 543 3.57 1.45 -1.57
C ILE A 543 2.05 1.57 -1.74
N SER A 544 1.46 2.49 -1.01
CA SER A 544 0.04 2.88 -1.09
C SER A 544 -0.08 4.40 -1.06
N ALA A 545 -1.30 4.94 -1.02
CA ALA A 545 -1.47 6.40 -0.99
C ALA A 545 -0.84 7.06 0.24
N VAL A 546 -0.71 6.32 1.36
CA VAL A 546 -0.15 6.89 2.62
C VAL A 546 1.36 7.13 2.57
N ASN A 547 2.07 6.48 1.66
CA ASN A 547 3.52 6.60 1.49
C ASN A 547 3.95 6.72 0.01
N LEU A 548 3.09 7.28 -0.84
CA LEU A 548 3.36 7.41 -2.28
C LEU A 548 4.68 8.14 -2.58
N ASN A 549 5.06 9.11 -1.76
CA ASN A 549 6.31 9.83 -1.89
C ASN A 549 7.54 8.92 -1.77
N VAL A 550 7.49 7.80 -1.08
CA VAL A 550 8.61 6.82 -1.06
C VAL A 550 8.95 6.34 -2.47
N LEU A 551 7.95 6.02 -3.28
CA LEU A 551 8.15 5.64 -4.69
C LEU A 551 8.68 6.80 -5.50
N THR A 552 8.05 7.97 -5.40
CA THR A 552 8.39 9.13 -6.25
C THR A 552 9.77 9.70 -5.91
N ASP A 553 10.12 9.80 -4.64
CA ASP A 553 11.45 10.24 -4.19
C ASP A 553 12.53 9.24 -4.63
N TYR A 554 12.24 7.93 -4.49
CA TYR A 554 13.18 6.90 -4.96
C TYR A 554 13.44 7.02 -6.46
N VAL A 555 12.38 7.16 -7.27
CA VAL A 555 12.51 7.30 -8.73
C VAL A 555 13.28 8.58 -9.09
N GLN A 556 12.93 9.70 -8.47
CA GLN A 556 13.60 10.98 -8.71
C GLN A 556 15.09 10.93 -8.35
N ASN A 557 15.43 10.31 -7.21
CA ASN A 557 16.81 10.26 -6.71
C ASN A 557 17.71 9.30 -7.50
N HIS A 558 17.15 8.20 -8.02
CA HIS A 558 17.94 7.15 -8.69
C HIS A 558 17.92 7.25 -10.23
N PHE A 559 16.82 7.75 -10.81
CA PHE A 559 16.61 7.77 -12.26
C PHE A 559 16.33 9.17 -12.81
N GLY A 560 16.09 10.14 -11.93
CA GLY A 560 15.83 11.54 -12.29
C GLY A 560 14.35 11.84 -12.55
N ALA A 561 14.01 13.13 -12.53
CA ALA A 561 12.64 13.63 -12.71
C ALA A 561 12.08 13.41 -14.14
N GLY A 562 12.92 13.00 -15.10
CA GLY A 562 12.50 12.64 -16.46
C GLY A 562 11.75 11.31 -16.53
N THR A 563 11.92 10.41 -15.56
CA THR A 563 11.15 9.18 -15.46
C THR A 563 9.80 9.49 -14.81
N ARG A 564 8.72 9.38 -15.56
CA ARG A 564 7.37 9.72 -15.12
C ARG A 564 6.62 8.50 -14.57
N ILE A 565 5.60 8.75 -13.78
CA ILE A 565 4.80 7.69 -13.14
C ILE A 565 3.32 7.94 -13.43
N ILE A 566 2.62 6.90 -13.87
CA ILE A 566 1.16 6.83 -13.82
C ILE A 566 0.75 5.76 -12.82
N LEU A 567 -0.30 6.04 -12.05
CA LEU A 567 -0.96 5.06 -11.21
C LEU A 567 -2.03 4.40 -12.08
N SER A 568 -1.67 3.28 -12.70
CA SER A 568 -2.43 2.70 -13.80
C SER A 568 -3.57 1.79 -13.36
N GLU A 569 -3.51 1.29 -12.12
CA GLU A 569 -4.56 0.44 -11.56
C GLU A 569 -4.55 0.56 -10.02
N GLN A 570 -5.67 0.92 -9.45
CA GLN A 570 -5.95 0.85 -8.02
C GLN A 570 -7.45 0.81 -7.79
N GLY A 571 -7.86 0.10 -6.74
CA GLY A 571 -9.26 -0.03 -6.36
C GLY A 571 -9.38 -0.20 -4.85
N PHE A 572 -10.55 0.14 -4.34
CA PHE A 572 -10.84 0.13 -2.91
C PHE A 572 -12.15 -0.63 -2.68
N THR A 573 -12.08 -1.65 -1.84
CA THR A 573 -13.26 -2.48 -1.56
C THR A 573 -14.30 -1.72 -0.75
N SER A 574 -15.58 -1.94 -1.07
CA SER A 574 -16.72 -1.46 -0.28
C SER A 574 -17.16 -2.45 0.81
N ARG A 575 -16.52 -3.63 0.91
CA ARG A 575 -16.95 -4.72 1.81
C ARG A 575 -16.98 -4.35 3.29
N GLU A 576 -16.03 -3.52 3.74
CA GLU A 576 -15.96 -3.07 5.11
C GLU A 576 -16.77 -1.78 5.38
N GLY A 577 -17.42 -1.23 4.36
CA GLY A 577 -18.21 0.00 4.37
C GLY A 577 -17.91 0.89 3.16
N GLU A 578 -18.95 1.41 2.54
CA GLU A 578 -18.84 2.28 1.36
C GLU A 578 -18.15 3.62 1.67
N GLU A 579 -18.25 4.07 2.92
CA GLU A 579 -17.55 5.27 3.42
C GLU A 579 -16.02 5.09 3.41
N TYR A 580 -15.51 3.89 3.69
CA TYR A 580 -14.07 3.61 3.63
C TYR A 580 -13.56 3.57 2.19
N GLN A 581 -14.36 3.03 1.27
CA GLN A 581 -14.07 3.08 -0.17
C GLN A 581 -13.97 4.53 -0.64
N ALA A 582 -14.95 5.35 -0.31
CA ALA A 582 -15.00 6.76 -0.68
C ALA A 582 -13.83 7.58 -0.09
N ALA A 583 -13.50 7.34 1.19
CA ALA A 583 -12.37 7.94 1.88
C ALA A 583 -11.03 7.58 1.22
N ALA A 584 -10.82 6.30 0.92
CA ALA A 584 -9.59 5.82 0.29
C ALA A 584 -9.41 6.37 -1.14
N LEU A 585 -10.51 6.47 -1.89
CA LEU A 585 -10.52 7.04 -3.24
C LEU A 585 -10.13 8.52 -3.20
N ALA A 586 -10.75 9.33 -2.33
CA ALA A 586 -10.44 10.74 -2.17
C ALA A 586 -8.97 10.96 -1.75
N TYR A 587 -8.50 10.20 -0.77
CA TYR A 587 -7.12 10.27 -0.30
C TYR A 587 -6.13 9.97 -1.42
N THR A 588 -6.35 8.89 -2.15
CA THR A 588 -5.46 8.47 -3.24
C THR A 588 -5.45 9.49 -4.38
N PHE A 589 -6.61 10.02 -4.73
CA PHE A 589 -6.67 11.08 -5.73
C PHE A 589 -5.84 12.30 -5.33
N TYR A 590 -6.02 12.83 -4.13
CA TYR A 590 -5.29 14.00 -3.70
C TYR A 590 -3.79 13.71 -3.52
N ALA A 591 -3.40 12.56 -3.00
CA ALA A 591 -2.00 12.16 -2.92
C ALA A 591 -1.32 12.14 -4.30
N ALA A 592 -2.02 11.64 -5.34
CA ALA A 592 -1.53 11.65 -6.71
C ALA A 592 -1.59 13.04 -7.35
N GLN A 593 -2.70 13.78 -7.16
CA GLN A 593 -2.93 15.08 -7.80
C GLN A 593 -1.86 16.10 -7.42
N PHE A 594 -1.47 16.14 -6.14
CA PHE A 594 -0.49 17.08 -5.63
C PHE A 594 0.95 16.57 -5.65
N ASN A 595 1.21 15.39 -6.24
CA ASN A 595 2.55 14.85 -6.44
C ASN A 595 3.03 15.11 -7.86
N ASN A 596 4.09 15.88 -8.04
CA ASN A 596 4.59 16.34 -9.33
C ASN A 596 5.17 15.23 -10.22
N MET A 597 5.52 14.06 -9.65
CA MET A 597 6.05 12.90 -10.40
C MET A 597 4.93 12.04 -11.01
N ILE A 598 3.68 12.23 -10.56
CA ILE A 598 2.53 11.45 -11.02
C ILE A 598 1.81 12.21 -12.13
N ASP A 599 1.51 11.56 -13.25
CA ASP A 599 0.81 12.15 -14.39
C ASP A 599 -0.66 11.73 -14.49
N ALA A 600 -1.01 10.57 -13.97
CA ALA A 600 -2.39 10.06 -13.96
C ALA A 600 -2.64 9.14 -12.77
N VAL A 601 -3.91 9.09 -12.32
CA VAL A 601 -4.40 8.10 -11.36
C VAL A 601 -5.67 7.45 -11.92
N ILE A 602 -5.57 6.21 -12.37
CA ILE A 602 -6.62 5.49 -13.11
C ILE A 602 -7.23 4.45 -12.19
N PHE A 603 -8.42 4.72 -11.68
CA PHE A 603 -9.11 3.84 -10.74
C PHE A 603 -9.78 2.66 -11.45
N ARG A 604 -9.92 1.59 -10.74
CA ARG A 604 -10.71 0.41 -11.03
C ARG A 604 -11.81 0.35 -9.97
N SER A 605 -13.07 0.13 -10.30
CA SER A 605 -13.70 0.02 -11.60
C SER A 605 -14.94 0.92 -11.67
N TYR A 606 -15.55 1.06 -12.84
CA TYR A 606 -16.80 1.82 -12.99
C TYR A 606 -17.98 1.14 -12.28
N GLU A 607 -18.14 -0.16 -12.53
CA GLU A 607 -19.16 -1.01 -11.92
C GLU A 607 -18.49 -2.27 -11.36
N THR A 608 -18.98 -2.79 -10.25
CA THR A 608 -18.47 -4.03 -9.64
C THR A 608 -18.63 -5.20 -10.62
N ASP A 609 -17.52 -5.86 -10.93
CA ASP A 609 -17.53 -7.13 -11.65
C ASP A 609 -17.75 -8.27 -10.63
N PRO A 610 -18.84 -9.04 -10.75
CA PRO A 610 -19.10 -10.17 -9.86
C PRO A 610 -18.01 -11.25 -9.89
N ASN A 611 -17.22 -11.29 -10.98
CA ASN A 611 -16.11 -12.24 -11.14
C ASN A 611 -14.77 -11.73 -10.62
N ASP A 612 -14.72 -10.53 -10.08
CA ASP A 612 -13.49 -9.91 -9.54
C ASP A 612 -13.25 -10.35 -8.08
N GLU A 613 -13.26 -11.66 -7.84
CA GLU A 613 -12.99 -12.32 -6.53
C GLU A 613 -13.79 -11.74 -5.35
N GLY A 614 -14.93 -11.09 -5.68
CA GLY A 614 -15.78 -10.42 -4.70
C GLY A 614 -15.11 -9.24 -4.01
N LEU A 615 -14.13 -8.57 -4.62
CA LEU A 615 -13.47 -7.39 -4.05
C LEU A 615 -14.38 -6.16 -3.96
N ASP A 616 -15.46 -6.10 -4.74
CA ASP A 616 -16.45 -5.01 -4.74
C ASP A 616 -15.82 -3.62 -4.95
N LEU A 617 -14.98 -3.47 -5.97
CA LEU A 617 -14.20 -2.26 -6.23
C LEU A 617 -14.98 -1.17 -6.98
N GLY A 618 -16.12 -1.48 -7.60
CA GLY A 618 -16.86 -0.56 -8.46
C GLY A 618 -17.32 0.72 -7.77
N LEU A 619 -17.32 1.82 -8.50
CA LEU A 619 -18.02 3.06 -8.12
C LEU A 619 -19.53 2.83 -8.04
N LYS A 620 -20.01 1.87 -8.83
CA LYS A 620 -21.39 1.36 -8.81
C LYS A 620 -21.39 -0.12 -8.44
N GLU A 621 -22.50 -0.56 -7.85
CA GLU A 621 -22.75 -1.99 -7.67
C GLU A 621 -23.01 -2.68 -9.02
N ALA A 622 -22.86 -4.00 -9.03
CA ALA A 622 -23.42 -4.80 -10.11
C ALA A 622 -24.94 -4.56 -10.20
N GLY A 623 -25.40 -3.96 -11.30
CA GLY A 623 -26.80 -3.51 -11.47
C GLY A 623 -26.99 -2.00 -11.36
N GLY A 624 -25.91 -1.22 -11.24
CA GLY A 624 -25.88 0.21 -11.53
C GLY A 624 -26.19 1.16 -10.35
N ARG A 625 -26.43 0.65 -9.11
CA ARG A 625 -26.58 1.53 -7.94
C ARG A 625 -25.26 2.28 -7.67
N GLU A 626 -25.32 3.60 -7.62
CA GLU A 626 -24.18 4.45 -7.31
C GLU A 626 -23.83 4.35 -5.81
N ARG A 627 -22.54 4.10 -5.53
CA ARG A 627 -21.99 4.18 -4.18
C ARG A 627 -21.54 5.62 -3.85
N PRO A 628 -21.32 5.99 -2.58
CA PRO A 628 -20.76 7.29 -2.22
C PRO A 628 -19.47 7.62 -2.97
N ALA A 629 -18.62 6.63 -3.25
CA ALA A 629 -17.40 6.75 -4.03
C ALA A 629 -17.64 7.29 -5.45
N TYR A 630 -18.81 7.05 -6.06
CA TYR A 630 -19.17 7.60 -7.36
C TYR A 630 -19.24 9.13 -7.33
N ASN A 631 -19.89 9.69 -6.31
CA ASN A 631 -19.96 11.16 -6.16
C ASN A 631 -18.63 11.77 -5.77
N VAL A 632 -17.82 11.10 -4.94
CA VAL A 632 -16.45 11.52 -4.68
C VAL A 632 -15.67 11.58 -5.99
N PHE A 633 -15.67 10.50 -6.79
CA PHE A 633 -14.98 10.46 -8.07
C PHE A 633 -15.46 11.57 -9.02
N LYS A 634 -16.76 11.76 -9.11
CA LYS A 634 -17.38 12.75 -10.00
C LYS A 634 -16.93 14.18 -9.71
N TYR A 635 -16.82 14.54 -8.42
CA TYR A 635 -16.67 15.93 -8.03
C TYR A 635 -15.28 16.28 -7.46
N MET A 636 -14.41 15.32 -7.12
CA MET A 636 -13.13 15.57 -6.43
C MET A 636 -12.18 16.54 -7.15
N ASP A 637 -12.34 16.73 -8.47
CA ASP A 637 -11.58 17.64 -9.32
C ASP A 637 -12.42 18.81 -9.83
N THR A 638 -13.35 19.28 -9.03
CA THR A 638 -14.20 20.43 -9.35
C THR A 638 -14.12 21.49 -8.26
N ALA A 639 -14.63 22.68 -8.54
CA ALA A 639 -14.70 23.77 -7.55
C ALA A 639 -15.49 23.38 -6.27
N ASN A 640 -16.40 22.41 -6.37
CA ASN A 640 -17.17 21.89 -5.24
C ASN A 640 -16.59 20.60 -4.66
N GLY A 641 -15.38 20.20 -5.07
CA GLY A 641 -14.79 18.92 -4.71
C GLY A 641 -14.75 18.65 -3.21
N THR A 642 -14.37 19.65 -2.42
CA THR A 642 -14.29 19.55 -0.96
C THR A 642 -15.64 19.21 -0.32
N SER A 643 -16.77 19.68 -0.87
CA SER A 643 -18.10 19.31 -0.35
C SER A 643 -18.39 17.80 -0.43
N TYR A 644 -17.69 17.08 -1.31
CA TYR A 644 -17.86 15.63 -1.52
C TYR A 644 -16.72 14.81 -0.91
N THR A 645 -15.58 15.41 -0.64
CA THR A 645 -14.39 14.71 -0.09
C THR A 645 -14.18 14.96 1.39
N ASP A 646 -14.41 16.18 1.89
CA ASP A 646 -14.20 16.55 3.31
C ASP A 646 -15.09 15.76 4.29
N PRO A 647 -16.32 15.31 3.95
CA PRO A 647 -17.10 14.44 4.84
C PRO A 647 -16.38 13.15 5.25
N TYR A 648 -15.34 12.74 4.51
CA TYR A 648 -14.55 11.52 4.80
C TYR A 648 -13.28 11.78 5.61
N LEU A 649 -12.92 13.02 5.90
CA LEU A 649 -11.78 13.35 6.78
C LEU A 649 -11.90 12.70 8.18
N PRO A 650 -13.08 12.75 8.86
CA PRO A 650 -13.25 12.05 10.13
C PRO A 650 -13.14 10.53 10.03
N VAL A 651 -13.48 9.94 8.87
CA VAL A 651 -13.35 8.49 8.64
C VAL A 651 -11.86 8.07 8.61
N ILE A 652 -10.99 8.98 8.09
CA ILE A 652 -9.54 8.79 8.09
C ILE A 652 -8.94 9.13 9.46
N GLY A 653 -9.59 9.98 10.24
CA GLY A 653 -9.14 10.44 11.56
C GLY A 653 -8.32 11.75 11.50
N VAL A 654 -8.56 12.58 10.47
CA VAL A 654 -7.89 13.87 10.29
C VAL A 654 -8.92 15.00 10.12
N SER A 655 -8.48 16.24 10.28
CA SER A 655 -9.33 17.44 10.13
C SER A 655 -9.12 18.19 8.81
N GLY A 656 -8.16 17.78 8.00
CA GLY A 656 -7.88 18.42 6.71
C GLY A 656 -6.90 17.59 5.87
N TRP A 657 -7.04 17.69 4.54
CA TRP A 657 -6.19 16.96 3.59
C TRP A 657 -4.71 17.33 3.68
N SER A 658 -4.38 18.57 4.05
CA SER A 658 -2.99 19.02 4.25
C SER A 658 -2.23 18.28 5.35
N GLN A 659 -2.93 17.57 6.24
CA GLN A 659 -2.29 16.76 7.28
C GLN A 659 -1.72 15.44 6.75
N ILE A 660 -2.25 14.96 5.62
CA ILE A 660 -1.93 13.64 5.07
C ILE A 660 -1.51 13.66 3.59
N VAL A 661 -1.70 14.79 2.91
CA VAL A 661 -1.35 14.98 1.49
C VAL A 661 -0.29 16.06 1.39
N PRO A 662 0.96 15.71 1.05
CA PRO A 662 2.02 16.70 0.82
C PRO A 662 1.61 17.69 -0.29
N ASN A 663 1.95 18.95 -0.11
CA ASN A 663 1.68 20.05 -1.05
C ASN A 663 0.18 20.29 -1.37
N TYR A 664 -0.74 19.76 -0.54
CA TYR A 664 -2.16 20.01 -0.75
C TYR A 664 -2.48 21.51 -0.76
N ASN A 665 -3.22 21.93 -1.77
CA ASN A 665 -3.71 23.29 -1.89
C ASN A 665 -5.24 23.28 -2.07
N SER A 666 -5.96 23.91 -1.16
CA SER A 666 -7.42 24.01 -1.22
C SER A 666 -7.94 24.99 -2.28
N LEU A 667 -7.05 25.88 -2.79
CA LEU A 667 -7.39 26.93 -3.75
C LEU A 667 -6.99 26.51 -5.18
N VAL A 668 -7.55 25.41 -5.67
CA VAL A 668 -7.30 24.93 -7.03
C VAL A 668 -8.36 25.42 -7.98
N ASN A 669 -7.91 26.04 -9.09
CA ASN A 669 -8.73 26.25 -10.27
C ASN A 669 -8.53 25.08 -11.24
N TRP A 670 -9.57 24.31 -11.46
CA TRP A 670 -9.53 23.13 -12.31
C TRP A 670 -9.70 23.51 -13.78
N ASN A 671 -8.80 23.00 -14.66
CA ASN A 671 -8.90 23.10 -16.11
C ASN A 671 -9.90 22.12 -16.70
#